data_4232f44681e00416627b89786d57a0eb
#
_entry.id   4232f44681e00416627b89786d57a0eb
#
_cell.length_a   1.000
_cell.length_b   1.000
_cell.length_c   1.000
_cell.angle_alpha   90.00
_cell.angle_beta   90.00
_cell.angle_gamma   90.00
#
_symmetry.space_group_name_H-M   'P 1'
#
loop_
_entity.id
_entity.type
_entity.pdbx_description
1 polymer ?
#
loop_
_entity_poly.entity_id
_entity_poly.type
_entity_poly.pdbx_seq_one_letter_code
_entity_poly.pdbx_strand_id
1 'polypeptide(L)'
;GDVAVQDDTQFVYGDVSGQVTKETTKLTKNKDVVKNYTYDSNGNKSTFSVKAGEDTKLSLSYEYDGSSRLISVKDSEGNRAVSYAYDTEGSLSERQAANGLKTTYGYDYQNRLTSMTNETGKGVVSKYSSTYLKNGQKAEEVSTVMDKKGKSTKKTAAYTYDMLGRITRETKTGREDISYTYDANNNRKQMTIGNKTTAYQYNKNDELLRTDTLHTDTEKNDVVIYKNDKNGNQLAAVNRSEIPAEAKDTSYIDVDVTLGDNQLNDNVVNHYNALNQLTETLTKNYKVSFTYDAEGLRTGKTVNGEKTVYVWDGDQVVMELSKGGAVQKRYIRGNDLVYADKGENTEKTYYVTDMHGNVVQLLDESGNVTKTYEYDSFGNEVKPEKKDENPYRYCGEYYDKETEEVYLRARYYEPGVGRFITRDTYTGESDEPLSLHLYTYCENDGVNMVDPSGHWSKLAKYAGFHVDFDGSPYVYAPKNLYFGGKKTNQKNPAHPLDKLSSGRSKKNGKWVWFGMHTDKAGKPVIRTEYGGFGVQVQYYVSQTSMHKNTNGIEDPSKLQKCYVDSSRVPYFVVKSRDEIGNLYLVIRKKGKKVKKLSCAVAADVNTSIKYDKQGTEYGEGSLKLLQNLGKKDKSNTDYGGDRGDKFFVYKLKVHPVKFAGSEKKVRKLAMRDKKAKKYLKRYKK
;
A
#
# COMPACT_ATOMS: atom_id res chain seq x y z
N GLY A 1 16.05 24.13 -18.02
CA GLY A 1 14.71 24.59 -17.78
C GLY A 1 14.41 24.54 -16.31
N ASP A 2 13.96 25.64 -15.73
CA ASP A 2 13.72 25.81 -14.31
C ASP A 2 12.67 24.83 -13.82
N VAL A 3 13.06 23.99 -12.89
CA VAL A 3 12.11 23.17 -12.09
C VAL A 3 11.45 24.17 -11.13
N ALA A 4 10.28 24.66 -11.48
CA ALA A 4 9.48 25.44 -10.56
C ALA A 4 9.00 24.47 -9.46
N VAL A 5 9.68 24.43 -8.34
CA VAL A 5 9.16 23.87 -7.09
C VAL A 5 8.00 24.78 -6.66
N GLN A 6 6.78 24.35 -6.96
CA GLN A 6 5.58 25.20 -6.78
C GLN A 6 4.87 24.99 -5.45
N ASP A 7 5.30 24.06 -4.59
CA ASP A 7 4.58 23.75 -3.36
C ASP A 7 5.46 23.96 -2.13
N ASP A 8 5.32 25.16 -1.54
CA ASP A 8 5.86 25.44 -0.21
C ASP A 8 4.88 24.83 0.81
N THR A 9 5.18 23.59 1.22
CA THR A 9 4.39 22.86 2.20
C THR A 9 5.09 22.85 3.55
N GLN A 10 4.37 23.30 4.59
CA GLN A 10 4.84 23.36 5.97
C GLN A 10 4.10 22.36 6.85
N PHE A 11 4.84 21.63 7.68
CA PHE A 11 4.31 20.66 8.62
C PHE A 11 4.51 21.11 10.06
N VAL A 12 3.47 20.93 10.89
CA VAL A 12 3.55 21.07 12.34
C VAL A 12 3.31 19.69 12.95
N TYR A 13 4.17 19.32 13.88
CA TYR A 13 4.13 18.04 14.57
C TYR A 13 3.71 18.22 16.01
N GLY A 14 2.97 17.27 16.57
CA GLY A 14 2.62 17.24 17.99
C GLY A 14 3.85 16.99 18.85
N ASP A 15 4.00 17.77 19.94
CA ASP A 15 5.20 17.75 20.82
C ASP A 15 5.49 16.39 21.45
N VAL A 16 4.45 15.60 21.67
CA VAL A 16 4.55 14.31 22.40
C VAL A 16 4.55 13.12 21.45
N SER A 17 3.69 13.17 20.42
CA SER A 17 3.47 12.03 19.52
C SER A 17 4.40 12.02 18.30
N GLY A 18 4.96 13.18 17.92
CA GLY A 18 5.68 13.35 16.67
C GLY A 18 4.82 13.17 15.41
N GLN A 19 3.50 13.09 15.56
CA GLN A 19 2.56 12.99 14.44
C GLN A 19 2.27 14.36 13.86
N VAL A 20 2.00 14.44 12.56
CA VAL A 20 1.61 15.68 11.89
C VAL A 20 0.25 16.13 12.42
N THR A 21 0.19 17.34 12.99
CA THR A 21 -1.06 17.94 13.48
C THR A 21 -1.60 18.99 12.53
N LYS A 22 -0.74 19.58 11.71
CA LYS A 22 -1.13 20.56 10.70
C LYS A 22 -0.18 20.47 9.50
N GLU A 23 -0.76 20.58 8.32
CA GLU A 23 -0.03 20.73 7.06
C GLU A 23 -0.61 21.95 6.33
N THR A 24 0.26 22.84 5.86
CA THR A 24 -0.12 24.05 5.12
C THR A 24 0.57 24.05 3.78
N THR A 25 -0.20 24.08 2.69
CA THR A 25 0.30 24.15 1.31
C THR A 25 -0.20 25.42 0.66
N LYS A 26 0.68 26.23 0.06
CA LYS A 26 0.29 27.43 -0.67
C LYS A 26 -0.38 27.08 -1.98
N LEU A 27 -1.65 27.44 -2.13
CA LEU A 27 -2.41 27.25 -3.37
C LEU A 27 -2.21 28.42 -4.35
N THR A 28 -2.24 29.66 -3.83
CA THR A 28 -1.99 30.92 -4.54
C THR A 28 -1.32 31.91 -3.61
N LYS A 29 -0.94 33.12 -4.14
CA LYS A 29 -0.35 34.20 -3.32
C LYS A 29 -1.14 34.53 -2.05
N ASN A 30 -2.46 34.35 -2.05
CA ASN A 30 -3.38 34.78 -0.99
C ASN A 30 -4.28 33.64 -0.46
N LYS A 31 -4.06 32.41 -0.84
CA LYS A 31 -4.86 31.27 -0.37
C LYS A 31 -3.97 30.07 -0.09
N ASP A 32 -4.11 29.57 1.12
CA ASP A 32 -3.49 28.33 1.56
C ASP A 32 -4.54 27.22 1.66
N VAL A 33 -4.09 25.98 1.43
CA VAL A 33 -4.82 24.79 1.85
C VAL A 33 -4.22 24.33 3.16
N VAL A 34 -5.03 24.29 4.21
CA VAL A 34 -4.61 23.88 5.55
C VAL A 34 -5.33 22.59 5.93
N LYS A 35 -4.56 21.55 6.18
CA LYS A 35 -5.05 20.29 6.73
C LYS A 35 -4.73 20.24 8.23
N ASN A 36 -5.73 19.90 9.07
CA ASN A 36 -5.51 19.72 10.51
C ASN A 36 -5.90 18.30 10.92
N TYR A 37 -5.13 17.74 11.83
CA TYR A 37 -5.27 16.39 12.32
C TYR A 37 -5.28 16.39 13.85
N THR A 38 -6.15 15.60 14.44
CA THR A 38 -6.05 15.21 15.84
C THR A 38 -6.03 13.70 15.96
N TYR A 39 -5.51 13.22 17.07
CA TYR A 39 -5.33 11.80 17.32
C TYR A 39 -5.88 11.42 18.69
N ASP A 40 -6.36 10.19 18.81
CA ASP A 40 -6.75 9.62 20.08
C ASP A 40 -5.52 9.16 20.89
N SER A 41 -5.74 8.69 22.12
CA SER A 41 -4.68 8.19 22.99
C SER A 41 -3.92 6.96 22.46
N ASN A 42 -4.47 6.27 21.45
CA ASN A 42 -3.85 5.13 20.79
C ASN A 42 -3.07 5.54 19.53
N GLY A 43 -3.07 6.85 19.20
CA GLY A 43 -2.45 7.39 18.00
C GLY A 43 -3.27 7.22 16.72
N ASN A 44 -4.55 6.81 16.81
CA ASN A 44 -5.43 6.79 15.66
C ASN A 44 -5.93 8.21 15.34
N LYS A 45 -6.07 8.55 14.06
CA LYS A 45 -6.59 9.83 13.61
C LYS A 45 -8.03 10.02 14.09
N SER A 46 -8.28 10.97 15.00
CA SER A 46 -9.62 11.22 15.58
C SER A 46 -10.41 12.27 14.81
N THR A 47 -9.73 13.31 14.29
CA THR A 47 -10.36 14.28 13.38
C THR A 47 -9.44 14.61 12.22
N PHE A 48 -10.04 15.02 11.12
CA PHE A 48 -9.38 15.55 9.95
C PHE A 48 -10.18 16.71 9.37
N SER A 49 -9.55 17.83 9.11
CA SER A 49 -10.23 18.95 8.43
C SER A 49 -9.35 19.58 7.37
N VAL A 50 -10.01 20.13 6.34
CA VAL A 50 -9.37 20.89 5.27
C VAL A 50 -9.99 22.28 5.19
N LYS A 51 -9.14 23.31 5.26
CA LYS A 51 -9.48 24.69 4.94
C LYS A 51 -8.90 25.08 3.59
N ALA A 52 -9.63 25.86 2.80
CA ALA A 52 -9.11 26.52 1.61
C ALA A 52 -9.38 28.03 1.76
N GLY A 53 -8.32 28.79 2.05
CA GLY A 53 -8.42 30.10 2.63
C GLY A 53 -8.91 30.04 4.09
N GLU A 54 -9.87 30.87 4.48
CA GLU A 54 -10.39 30.91 5.85
C GLU A 54 -11.46 29.87 6.14
N ASP A 55 -12.17 29.41 5.11
CA ASP A 55 -13.32 28.51 5.26
C ASP A 55 -12.91 27.06 5.40
N THR A 56 -13.53 26.35 6.36
CA THR A 56 -13.47 24.90 6.43
C THR A 56 -14.34 24.31 5.31
N LYS A 57 -13.71 23.54 4.42
CA LYS A 57 -14.35 22.89 3.26
C LYS A 57 -14.66 21.41 3.50
N LEU A 58 -13.95 20.77 4.43
CA LEU A 58 -14.16 19.40 4.83
C LEU A 58 -13.83 19.26 6.32
N SER A 59 -14.67 18.57 7.08
CA SER A 59 -14.38 18.17 8.46
C SER A 59 -14.96 16.79 8.71
N LEU A 60 -14.13 15.88 9.22
CA LEU A 60 -14.48 14.49 9.49
C LEU A 60 -14.02 14.11 10.90
N SER A 61 -14.77 13.27 11.57
CA SER A 61 -14.37 12.61 12.80
C SER A 61 -14.43 11.09 12.67
N TYR A 62 -13.50 10.40 13.34
CA TYR A 62 -13.29 8.97 13.23
C TYR A 62 -13.42 8.31 14.60
N GLU A 63 -14.15 7.22 14.67
CA GLU A 63 -14.32 6.42 15.88
C GLU A 63 -13.72 5.03 15.66
N TYR A 64 -13.09 4.51 16.72
CA TYR A 64 -12.39 3.22 16.67
C TYR A 64 -12.85 2.32 17.81
N ASP A 65 -12.81 1.02 17.59
CA ASP A 65 -13.03 0.05 18.66
C ASP A 65 -11.79 -0.10 19.57
N GLY A 66 -11.92 -0.85 20.65
CA GLY A 66 -10.81 -1.14 21.57
C GLY A 66 -9.62 -1.85 20.94
N SER A 67 -9.75 -2.25 19.69
CA SER A 67 -8.71 -2.82 18.84
C SER A 67 -8.14 -1.82 17.81
N SER A 68 -8.48 -0.51 17.89
CA SER A 68 -8.14 0.57 16.94
C SER A 68 -8.58 0.26 15.50
N ARG A 69 -9.63 -0.52 15.28
CA ARG A 69 -10.25 -0.69 13.97
C ARG A 69 -11.29 0.41 13.81
N LEU A 70 -11.31 1.04 12.62
CA LEU A 70 -12.28 2.09 12.32
C LEU A 70 -13.71 1.53 12.38
N ILE A 71 -14.58 2.11 13.20
CA ILE A 71 -16.00 1.70 13.31
C ILE A 71 -16.97 2.74 12.79
N SER A 72 -16.55 4.02 12.68
CA SER A 72 -17.43 5.07 12.18
C SER A 72 -16.63 6.25 11.65
N VAL A 73 -17.16 6.87 10.60
CA VAL A 73 -16.73 8.21 10.13
C VAL A 73 -17.97 9.10 10.16
N LYS A 74 -17.83 10.31 10.71
CA LYS A 74 -18.87 11.32 10.78
C LYS A 74 -18.46 12.61 10.10
N ASP A 75 -19.42 13.33 9.53
CA ASP A 75 -19.23 14.64 8.94
C ASP A 75 -19.16 15.77 9.99
N SER A 76 -19.08 17.03 9.52
CA SER A 76 -19.02 18.24 10.36
C SER A 76 -20.24 18.43 11.27
N GLU A 77 -21.39 17.91 10.90
CA GLU A 77 -22.63 17.99 11.67
C GLU A 77 -22.80 16.84 12.66
N GLY A 78 -21.86 15.88 12.67
CA GLY A 78 -21.90 14.68 13.46
C GLY A 78 -22.76 13.54 12.85
N ASN A 79 -23.25 13.74 11.62
CA ASN A 79 -23.99 12.70 10.90
C ASN A 79 -23.03 11.59 10.47
N ARG A 80 -23.45 10.34 10.62
CA ARG A 80 -22.65 9.18 10.24
C ARG A 80 -22.58 9.03 8.73
N ALA A 81 -21.40 9.22 8.15
CA ALA A 81 -21.14 8.97 6.73
C ALA A 81 -21.05 7.48 6.42
N VAL A 82 -20.38 6.72 7.30
CA VAL A 82 -20.23 5.26 7.19
C VAL A 82 -19.94 4.64 8.55
N SER A 83 -20.39 3.39 8.76
CA SER A 83 -19.99 2.55 9.89
C SER A 83 -19.52 1.17 9.44
N TYR A 84 -18.71 0.53 10.29
CA TYR A 84 -18.09 -0.76 10.06
C TYR A 84 -18.25 -1.68 11.25
N ALA A 85 -18.55 -2.96 10.99
CA ALA A 85 -18.51 -4.02 11.97
C ALA A 85 -17.50 -5.09 11.55
N TYR A 86 -16.96 -5.79 12.53
CA TYR A 86 -15.94 -6.82 12.34
C TYR A 86 -16.37 -8.11 13.03
N ASP A 87 -16.02 -9.23 12.43
CA ASP A 87 -16.25 -10.53 13.02
C ASP A 87 -15.29 -10.85 14.17
N THR A 88 -15.45 -12.00 14.80
CA THR A 88 -14.62 -12.48 15.91
C THR A 88 -13.17 -12.74 15.50
N GLU A 89 -12.91 -13.01 14.22
CA GLU A 89 -11.57 -13.19 13.66
C GLU A 89 -10.89 -11.85 13.32
N GLY A 90 -11.63 -10.74 13.37
CA GLY A 90 -11.17 -9.39 13.08
C GLY A 90 -11.31 -8.96 11.62
N SER A 91 -11.99 -9.75 10.78
CA SER A 91 -12.28 -9.40 9.40
C SER A 91 -13.50 -8.47 9.31
N LEU A 92 -13.53 -7.59 8.31
CA LEU A 92 -14.67 -6.71 8.07
C LEU A 92 -15.91 -7.56 7.72
N SER A 93 -16.94 -7.51 8.55
CA SER A 93 -18.19 -8.26 8.33
C SER A 93 -19.30 -7.42 7.72
N GLU A 94 -19.33 -6.13 8.04
CA GLU A 94 -20.36 -5.22 7.56
C GLU A 94 -19.82 -3.81 7.38
N ARG A 95 -20.31 -3.12 6.36
CA ARG A 95 -20.17 -1.69 6.09
C ARG A 95 -21.56 -1.10 5.85
N GLN A 96 -21.87 0.05 6.43
CA GLN A 96 -23.14 0.73 6.20
C GLN A 96 -22.92 2.22 5.96
N ALA A 97 -23.30 2.72 4.77
CA ALA A 97 -23.24 4.12 4.41
C ALA A 97 -24.53 4.88 4.77
N ALA A 98 -24.45 6.21 4.78
CA ALA A 98 -25.55 7.08 5.22
C ALA A 98 -26.83 6.96 4.38
N ASN A 99 -26.73 6.62 3.09
CA ASN A 99 -27.89 6.43 2.20
C ASN A 99 -28.58 5.05 2.39
N GLY A 100 -28.21 4.30 3.43
CA GLY A 100 -28.71 2.97 3.68
C GLY A 100 -28.06 1.85 2.87
N LEU A 101 -27.03 2.16 2.06
CA LEU A 101 -26.22 1.13 1.41
C LEU A 101 -25.48 0.32 2.46
N LYS A 102 -25.82 -0.96 2.53
CA LYS A 102 -25.22 -1.95 3.41
C LYS A 102 -24.44 -2.96 2.60
N THR A 103 -23.20 -3.20 2.96
CA THR A 103 -22.35 -4.26 2.39
C THR A 103 -22.05 -5.30 3.45
N THR A 104 -22.29 -6.56 3.16
CA THR A 104 -21.92 -7.70 4.02
C THR A 104 -20.88 -8.57 3.36
N TYR A 105 -19.95 -9.08 4.15
CA TYR A 105 -18.79 -9.84 3.70
C TYR A 105 -18.76 -11.23 4.33
N GLY A 106 -18.49 -12.25 3.53
CA GLY A 106 -18.33 -13.62 4.02
C GLY A 106 -16.98 -14.20 3.62
N TYR A 107 -16.36 -14.91 4.55
CA TYR A 107 -15.01 -15.45 4.40
C TYR A 107 -14.97 -16.96 4.60
N ASP A 108 -14.00 -17.62 4.00
CA ASP A 108 -13.72 -19.02 4.30
C ASP A 108 -12.74 -19.15 5.49
N TYR A 109 -12.50 -20.41 5.90
CA TYR A 109 -11.60 -20.73 7.01
C TYR A 109 -10.12 -20.28 6.79
N GLN A 110 -9.75 -19.90 5.57
CA GLN A 110 -8.44 -19.32 5.23
C GLN A 110 -8.48 -17.79 5.23
N ASN A 111 -9.60 -17.20 5.63
CA ASN A 111 -9.86 -15.76 5.64
C ASN A 111 -9.81 -15.14 4.23
N ARG A 112 -10.22 -15.90 3.19
CA ARG A 112 -10.42 -15.37 1.84
C ARG A 112 -11.86 -14.92 1.70
N LEU A 113 -12.08 -13.76 1.08
CA LEU A 113 -13.42 -13.24 0.82
C LEU A 113 -14.13 -14.15 -0.20
N THR A 114 -15.18 -14.83 0.22
CA THR A 114 -15.94 -15.77 -0.63
C THR A 114 -17.30 -15.22 -1.06
N SER A 115 -17.82 -14.24 -0.35
CA SER A 115 -19.09 -13.59 -0.71
C SER A 115 -19.11 -12.13 -0.30
N MET A 116 -19.83 -11.33 -1.07
CA MET A 116 -20.10 -9.93 -0.79
C MET A 116 -21.49 -9.59 -1.30
N THR A 117 -22.29 -8.91 -0.48
CA THR A 117 -23.63 -8.47 -0.87
C THR A 117 -23.77 -6.99 -0.56
N ASN A 118 -24.15 -6.22 -1.57
CA ASN A 118 -24.48 -4.80 -1.46
C ASN A 118 -26.01 -4.67 -1.56
N GLU A 119 -26.64 -4.08 -0.56
CA GLU A 119 -28.09 -3.90 -0.49
C GLU A 119 -28.45 -2.50 0.02
N THR A 120 -29.61 -2.02 -0.35
CA THR A 120 -30.25 -0.80 0.17
C THR A 120 -31.60 -1.13 0.75
N GLY A 121 -32.31 -0.15 1.32
CA GLY A 121 -33.70 -0.36 1.73
C GLY A 121 -34.66 -0.82 0.61
N LYS A 122 -34.22 -0.75 -0.65
CA LYS A 122 -34.96 -1.20 -1.85
C LYS A 122 -34.62 -2.62 -2.30
N GLY A 123 -33.65 -3.25 -1.64
CA GLY A 123 -33.17 -4.60 -1.95
C GLY A 123 -31.72 -4.68 -2.40
N VAL A 124 -31.33 -5.84 -2.91
CA VAL A 124 -29.95 -6.13 -3.33
C VAL A 124 -29.65 -5.39 -4.62
N VAL A 125 -28.60 -4.54 -4.60
CA VAL A 125 -28.09 -3.82 -5.79
C VAL A 125 -26.99 -4.60 -6.48
N SER A 126 -26.14 -5.32 -5.71
CA SER A 126 -25.20 -6.29 -6.28
C SER A 126 -24.81 -7.38 -5.28
N LYS A 127 -24.47 -8.54 -5.81
CA LYS A 127 -24.04 -9.70 -5.02
C LYS A 127 -22.96 -10.46 -5.76
N TYR A 128 -21.93 -10.90 -5.03
CA TYR A 128 -20.79 -11.64 -5.55
C TYR A 128 -20.54 -12.89 -4.72
N SER A 129 -20.09 -13.95 -5.38
CA SER A 129 -19.53 -15.13 -4.72
C SER A 129 -18.34 -15.67 -5.53
N SER A 130 -17.26 -16.03 -4.85
CA SER A 130 -16.04 -16.51 -5.47
C SER A 130 -15.59 -17.85 -4.94
N THR A 131 -15.06 -18.68 -5.84
CA THR A 131 -14.34 -19.90 -5.51
C THR A 131 -12.86 -19.74 -5.82
N TYR A 132 -12.02 -20.53 -5.19
CA TYR A 132 -10.57 -20.40 -5.28
C TYR A 132 -9.89 -21.72 -5.58
N LEU A 133 -8.86 -21.67 -6.40
CA LEU A 133 -7.93 -22.77 -6.62
C LEU A 133 -7.15 -23.10 -5.33
N LYS A 134 -6.52 -24.25 -5.29
CA LYS A 134 -5.69 -24.70 -4.12
C LYS A 134 -4.51 -23.75 -3.82
N ASN A 135 -3.99 -23.08 -4.82
CA ASN A 135 -2.93 -22.07 -4.68
C ASN A 135 -3.46 -20.71 -4.17
N GLY A 136 -4.79 -20.52 -4.08
CA GLY A 136 -5.49 -19.34 -3.58
C GLY A 136 -5.85 -18.29 -4.62
N GLN A 137 -5.58 -18.53 -5.87
CA GLN A 137 -6.07 -17.69 -6.96
C GLN A 137 -7.57 -17.92 -7.17
N LYS A 138 -8.28 -16.88 -7.58
CA LYS A 138 -9.72 -16.94 -7.88
C LYS A 138 -9.95 -17.88 -9.07
N ALA A 139 -10.79 -18.87 -8.90
CA ALA A 139 -11.16 -19.80 -9.97
C ALA A 139 -12.37 -19.30 -10.73
N GLU A 140 -13.40 -18.89 -9.99
CA GLU A 140 -14.68 -18.44 -10.53
C GLU A 140 -15.26 -17.35 -9.66
N GLU A 141 -15.99 -16.44 -10.29
CA GLU A 141 -16.82 -15.45 -9.60
C GLU A 141 -18.22 -15.42 -10.24
N VAL A 142 -19.25 -15.55 -9.41
CA VAL A 142 -20.63 -15.34 -9.81
C VAL A 142 -21.07 -13.98 -9.28
N SER A 143 -21.47 -13.09 -10.17
CA SER A 143 -22.00 -11.77 -9.84
C SER A 143 -23.47 -11.65 -10.24
N THR A 144 -24.25 -10.91 -9.45
CA THR A 144 -25.57 -10.40 -9.83
C THR A 144 -25.56 -8.91 -9.60
N VAL A 145 -25.74 -8.12 -10.65
CA VAL A 145 -25.64 -6.65 -10.61
C VAL A 145 -26.90 -6.04 -11.18
N MET A 146 -27.50 -5.11 -10.45
CA MET A 146 -28.69 -4.35 -10.86
C MET A 146 -28.25 -3.10 -11.66
N ASP A 147 -28.89 -2.89 -12.80
CA ASP A 147 -28.66 -1.69 -13.62
C ASP A 147 -29.57 -0.51 -13.17
N LYS A 148 -29.35 0.67 -13.78
CA LYS A 148 -30.13 1.90 -13.51
C LYS A 148 -31.64 1.80 -13.83
N LYS A 149 -32.07 0.73 -14.51
CA LYS A 149 -33.49 0.44 -14.80
C LYS A 149 -34.10 -0.56 -13.80
N GLY A 150 -33.33 -0.97 -12.77
CA GLY A 150 -33.75 -1.95 -11.78
C GLY A 150 -33.66 -3.42 -12.25
N LYS A 151 -33.07 -3.68 -13.44
CA LYS A 151 -32.91 -5.03 -13.95
C LYS A 151 -31.63 -5.65 -13.41
N SER A 152 -31.77 -6.77 -12.69
CA SER A 152 -30.63 -7.56 -12.22
C SER A 152 -30.16 -8.54 -13.29
N THR A 153 -28.85 -8.57 -13.53
CA THR A 153 -28.20 -9.49 -14.46
C THR A 153 -27.20 -10.36 -13.73
N LYS A 154 -27.34 -11.67 -13.85
CA LYS A 154 -26.41 -12.65 -13.30
C LYS A 154 -25.34 -12.98 -14.35
N LYS A 155 -24.06 -12.96 -13.95
CA LYS A 155 -22.90 -13.32 -14.76
C LYS A 155 -21.99 -14.26 -14.00
N THR A 156 -21.34 -15.16 -14.72
CA THR A 156 -20.27 -16.01 -14.19
C THR A 156 -19.01 -15.69 -14.95
N ALA A 157 -17.92 -15.41 -14.23
CA ALA A 157 -16.57 -15.27 -14.75
C ALA A 157 -15.71 -16.42 -14.25
N ALA A 158 -14.89 -17.02 -15.13
CA ALA A 158 -13.93 -18.06 -14.75
C ALA A 158 -12.54 -17.70 -15.29
N TYR A 159 -11.52 -18.08 -14.52
CA TYR A 159 -10.13 -17.68 -14.73
C TYR A 159 -9.21 -18.89 -14.77
N THR A 160 -8.27 -18.89 -15.70
CA THR A 160 -7.19 -19.88 -15.75
C THR A 160 -5.84 -19.19 -15.67
N TYR A 161 -4.84 -19.92 -15.17
CA TYR A 161 -3.51 -19.40 -14.92
C TYR A 161 -2.45 -20.39 -15.38
N ASP A 162 -1.29 -19.87 -15.76
CA ASP A 162 -0.13 -20.72 -16.03
C ASP A 162 0.60 -21.15 -14.73
N MET A 163 1.68 -21.92 -14.88
CA MET A 163 2.45 -22.44 -13.73
C MET A 163 3.16 -21.33 -12.93
N LEU A 164 3.36 -20.15 -13.50
CA LEU A 164 3.91 -18.98 -12.81
C LEU A 164 2.84 -18.18 -12.09
N GLY A 165 1.56 -18.45 -12.32
CA GLY A 165 0.42 -17.76 -11.70
C GLY A 165 -0.10 -16.58 -12.52
N ARG A 166 0.37 -16.38 -13.77
CA ARG A 166 -0.13 -15.34 -14.67
C ARG A 166 -1.47 -15.79 -15.26
N ILE A 167 -2.41 -14.84 -15.43
CA ILE A 167 -3.72 -15.14 -16.02
C ILE A 167 -3.55 -15.51 -17.51
N THR A 168 -4.14 -16.63 -17.94
CA THR A 168 -4.09 -17.08 -19.33
C THR A 168 -5.44 -17.00 -20.03
N ARG A 169 -6.54 -17.03 -19.29
CA ARG A 169 -7.89 -16.89 -19.87
C ARG A 169 -8.87 -16.34 -18.86
N GLU A 170 -9.74 -15.48 -19.33
CA GLU A 170 -10.95 -15.03 -18.67
C GLU A 170 -12.15 -15.36 -19.55
N THR A 171 -13.15 -16.02 -18.98
CA THR A 171 -14.47 -16.19 -19.60
C THR A 171 -15.50 -15.47 -18.77
N LYS A 172 -16.48 -14.81 -19.37
CA LYS A 172 -17.56 -14.13 -18.63
C LYS A 172 -18.87 -14.17 -19.41
N THR A 173 -19.95 -14.56 -18.77
CA THR A 173 -21.28 -14.60 -19.37
C THR A 173 -21.64 -13.30 -20.08
N GLY A 174 -22.05 -13.41 -21.36
CA GLY A 174 -22.46 -12.28 -22.18
C GLY A 174 -21.33 -11.39 -22.70
N ARG A 175 -20.11 -11.91 -22.69
CA ARG A 175 -18.90 -11.27 -23.22
C ARG A 175 -18.05 -12.32 -23.95
N GLU A 176 -17.26 -11.88 -24.91
CA GLU A 176 -16.25 -12.71 -25.54
C GLU A 176 -15.17 -13.10 -24.54
N ASP A 177 -14.64 -14.30 -24.71
CA ASP A 177 -13.52 -14.81 -23.94
C ASP A 177 -12.26 -14.01 -24.24
N ILE A 178 -11.45 -13.79 -23.24
CA ILE A 178 -10.14 -13.14 -23.37
C ILE A 178 -9.06 -14.18 -23.05
N SER A 179 -8.09 -14.33 -23.93
CA SER A 179 -6.92 -15.19 -23.70
C SER A 179 -5.62 -14.42 -23.83
N TYR A 180 -4.62 -14.84 -23.03
CA TYR A 180 -3.32 -14.21 -22.94
C TYR A 180 -2.21 -15.24 -23.08
N THR A 181 -1.15 -14.87 -23.79
CA THR A 181 0.10 -15.63 -23.81
C THR A 181 1.27 -14.71 -23.44
N TYR A 182 2.34 -15.28 -22.91
CA TYR A 182 3.48 -14.55 -22.42
C TYR A 182 4.79 -15.09 -22.98
N ASP A 183 5.78 -14.22 -23.11
CA ASP A 183 7.12 -14.61 -23.48
C ASP A 183 7.95 -15.08 -22.25
N ALA A 184 9.20 -15.44 -22.49
CA ALA A 184 10.11 -15.90 -21.46
C ALA A 184 10.51 -14.80 -20.44
N ASN A 185 10.38 -13.52 -20.81
CA ASN A 185 10.68 -12.37 -19.97
C ASN A 185 9.46 -11.90 -19.18
N ASN A 186 8.30 -12.59 -19.26
CA ASN A 186 7.02 -12.23 -18.64
C ASN A 186 6.27 -11.08 -19.34
N ASN A 187 6.66 -10.67 -20.53
CA ASN A 187 5.87 -9.75 -21.32
C ASN A 187 4.63 -10.45 -21.87
N ARG A 188 3.52 -9.75 -22.01
CA ARG A 188 2.35 -10.22 -22.76
C ARG A 188 2.71 -10.33 -24.23
N LYS A 189 2.76 -11.57 -24.75
CA LYS A 189 3.09 -11.84 -26.16
C LYS A 189 1.89 -11.63 -27.06
N GLN A 190 0.71 -12.06 -26.60
CA GLN A 190 -0.53 -11.99 -27.36
C GLN A 190 -1.74 -11.88 -26.43
N MET A 191 -2.75 -11.15 -26.90
CA MET A 191 -4.08 -11.11 -26.31
C MET A 191 -5.11 -11.36 -27.43
N THR A 192 -6.08 -12.23 -27.17
CA THR A 192 -7.18 -12.49 -28.11
C THR A 192 -8.51 -12.23 -27.42
N ILE A 193 -9.39 -11.46 -28.06
CA ILE A 193 -10.77 -11.16 -27.64
C ILE A 193 -11.67 -11.43 -28.82
N GLY A 194 -12.43 -12.53 -28.79
CA GLY A 194 -13.29 -12.93 -29.91
C GLY A 194 -12.50 -13.05 -31.22
N ASN A 195 -12.83 -12.21 -32.21
CA ASN A 195 -12.21 -12.15 -33.53
C ASN A 195 -11.01 -11.19 -33.61
N LYS A 196 -10.57 -10.59 -32.50
CA LYS A 196 -9.44 -9.67 -32.46
C LYS A 196 -8.25 -10.31 -31.76
N THR A 197 -7.11 -10.28 -32.42
CA THR A 197 -5.85 -10.77 -31.85
C THR A 197 -4.80 -9.68 -31.91
N THR A 198 -4.32 -9.25 -30.74
CA THR A 198 -3.24 -8.27 -30.58
C THR A 198 -1.94 -8.98 -30.26
N ALA A 199 -0.93 -8.80 -31.08
CA ALA A 199 0.45 -9.24 -30.86
C ALA A 199 1.27 -8.06 -30.32
N TYR A 200 2.20 -8.33 -29.41
CA TYR A 200 3.04 -7.33 -28.73
C TYR A 200 4.51 -7.61 -29.04
N GLN A 201 5.27 -6.56 -29.31
CA GLN A 201 6.71 -6.64 -29.58
C GLN A 201 7.47 -5.72 -28.61
N TYR A 202 8.58 -6.22 -28.09
CA TYR A 202 9.38 -5.54 -27.07
C TYR A 202 10.86 -5.51 -27.47
N ASN A 203 11.59 -4.55 -26.92
CA ASN A 203 13.05 -4.55 -27.00
C ASN A 203 13.65 -5.41 -25.85
N LYS A 204 15.00 -5.41 -25.77
CA LYS A 204 15.75 -6.17 -24.76
C LYS A 204 15.59 -5.64 -23.32
N ASN A 205 15.02 -4.45 -23.15
CA ASN A 205 14.74 -3.82 -21.84
C ASN A 205 13.28 -4.01 -21.44
N ASP A 206 12.52 -4.87 -22.14
CA ASP A 206 11.09 -5.10 -21.95
C ASP A 206 10.22 -3.85 -22.20
N GLU A 207 10.74 -2.85 -22.93
CA GLU A 207 9.98 -1.69 -23.38
C GLU A 207 9.11 -2.08 -24.58
N LEU A 208 7.84 -1.71 -24.54
CA LEU A 208 6.91 -1.97 -25.65
C LEU A 208 7.30 -1.11 -26.85
N LEU A 209 7.44 -1.74 -28.01
CA LEU A 209 7.78 -1.09 -29.27
C LEU A 209 6.60 -1.04 -30.24
N ARG A 210 5.76 -2.07 -30.23
CA ARG A 210 4.69 -2.19 -31.21
C ARG A 210 3.59 -3.12 -30.72
N THR A 211 2.34 -2.79 -31.08
CA THR A 211 1.21 -3.71 -31.07
C THR A 211 0.60 -3.82 -32.45
N ASP A 212 0.23 -5.06 -32.84
CA ASP A 212 -0.47 -5.38 -34.09
C ASP A 212 -1.79 -6.05 -33.71
N THR A 213 -2.93 -5.40 -34.01
CA THR A 213 -4.26 -5.94 -33.75
C THR A 213 -4.92 -6.36 -35.07
N LEU A 214 -4.95 -7.65 -35.30
CA LEU A 214 -5.64 -8.25 -36.46
C LEU A 214 -7.10 -8.50 -36.13
N HIS A 215 -8.00 -8.01 -36.99
CA HIS A 215 -9.43 -8.29 -36.98
C HIS A 215 -9.71 -9.36 -38.03
N THR A 216 -9.98 -10.60 -37.60
CA THR A 216 -10.10 -11.75 -38.52
C THR A 216 -11.36 -11.72 -39.39
N ASP A 217 -12.37 -10.94 -39.02
CA ASP A 217 -13.62 -10.76 -39.77
C ASP A 217 -13.51 -9.71 -40.88
N THR A 218 -12.62 -8.74 -40.76
CA THR A 218 -12.45 -7.63 -41.70
C THR A 218 -11.09 -7.60 -42.38
N GLU A 219 -10.17 -8.50 -41.96
CA GLU A 219 -8.75 -8.52 -42.36
C GLU A 219 -8.02 -7.19 -42.06
N LYS A 220 -8.64 -6.32 -41.26
CA LYS A 220 -8.05 -5.05 -40.90
C LYS A 220 -6.95 -5.27 -39.85
N ASN A 221 -5.84 -4.57 -39.99
CA ASN A 221 -4.74 -4.58 -39.05
C ASN A 221 -4.55 -3.16 -38.47
N ASP A 222 -4.81 -2.98 -37.17
CA ASP A 222 -4.53 -1.74 -36.45
C ASP A 222 -3.14 -1.87 -35.81
N VAL A 223 -2.25 -0.95 -36.10
CA VAL A 223 -0.87 -0.96 -35.63
C VAL A 223 -0.62 0.27 -34.78
N VAL A 224 -0.06 0.09 -33.58
CA VAL A 224 0.43 1.18 -32.73
C VAL A 224 1.93 0.99 -32.50
N ILE A 225 2.69 2.06 -32.69
CA ILE A 225 4.13 2.10 -32.48
C ILE A 225 4.42 2.96 -31.25
N TYR A 226 5.29 2.45 -30.39
CA TYR A 226 5.68 3.09 -29.13
C TYR A 226 7.12 3.55 -29.20
N LYS A 227 7.37 4.78 -28.72
CA LYS A 227 8.71 5.34 -28.57
C LYS A 227 9.00 5.54 -27.10
N ASN A 228 10.16 5.08 -26.66
CA ASN A 228 10.61 5.24 -25.27
C ASN A 228 11.88 6.10 -25.21
N ASP A 229 12.09 6.79 -24.11
CA ASP A 229 13.34 7.50 -23.82
C ASP A 229 14.40 6.52 -23.26
N LYS A 230 15.61 7.03 -23.00
CA LYS A 230 16.70 6.23 -22.43
C LYS A 230 16.48 5.79 -20.98
N ASN A 231 15.51 6.38 -20.28
CA ASN A 231 15.12 6.01 -18.92
C ASN A 231 14.01 4.96 -18.92
N GLY A 232 13.44 4.64 -20.10
CA GLY A 232 12.35 3.70 -20.25
C GLY A 232 10.96 4.32 -20.04
N ASN A 233 10.82 5.63 -20.21
CA ASN A 233 9.52 6.29 -20.20
C ASN A 233 8.93 6.29 -21.62
N GLN A 234 7.64 5.99 -21.76
CA GLN A 234 6.93 6.01 -23.05
C GLN A 234 6.69 7.46 -23.49
N LEU A 235 7.47 7.91 -24.48
CA LEU A 235 7.36 9.26 -25.05
C LEU A 235 6.18 9.42 -26.00
N ALA A 236 5.83 8.35 -26.73
CA ALA A 236 4.72 8.41 -27.68
C ALA A 236 4.10 7.03 -27.94
N ALA A 237 2.81 7.06 -28.27
CA ALA A 237 2.08 5.97 -28.92
C ALA A 237 1.47 6.51 -30.22
N VAL A 238 1.89 5.95 -31.36
CA VAL A 238 1.51 6.44 -32.69
C VAL A 238 0.67 5.38 -33.39
N ASN A 239 -0.58 5.72 -33.66
CA ASN A 239 -1.50 4.84 -34.40
C ASN A 239 -1.20 4.90 -35.89
N ARG A 240 -0.99 3.74 -36.51
CA ARG A 240 -0.76 3.56 -37.96
C ARG A 240 -1.76 2.56 -38.49
N SER A 241 -2.77 3.01 -39.20
CA SER A 241 -3.81 2.14 -39.81
C SER A 241 -3.29 1.29 -40.98
N GLU A 242 -2.17 1.67 -41.61
CA GLU A 242 -1.51 0.90 -42.69
C GLU A 242 0.00 1.16 -42.63
N ILE A 243 0.76 0.10 -42.34
CA ILE A 243 2.21 0.13 -42.55
C ILE A 243 2.48 -0.61 -43.84
N PRO A 244 3.21 0.00 -44.81
CA PRO A 244 3.68 -0.71 -46.00
C PRO A 244 4.42 -1.98 -45.59
N ALA A 245 4.21 -3.06 -46.34
CA ALA A 245 4.85 -4.35 -46.07
C ALA A 245 6.38 -4.31 -46.01
N GLU A 246 6.97 -3.26 -46.56
CA GLU A 246 8.42 -2.97 -46.58
C GLU A 246 8.93 -2.43 -45.22
N ALA A 247 8.05 -1.89 -44.36
CA ALA A 247 8.40 -1.35 -43.07
C ALA A 247 8.26 -2.37 -41.92
N LYS A 248 8.52 -3.66 -42.17
CA LYS A 248 8.46 -4.72 -41.15
C LYS A 248 9.55 -4.62 -40.09
N ASP A 249 10.61 -3.85 -40.35
CA ASP A 249 11.68 -3.62 -39.36
C ASP A 249 11.38 -2.39 -38.49
N THR A 250 10.96 -2.65 -37.28
CA THR A 250 10.56 -1.62 -36.27
C THR A 250 11.71 -0.75 -35.78
N SER A 251 12.97 -1.11 -36.12
CA SER A 251 14.15 -0.40 -35.64
C SER A 251 14.35 0.99 -36.28
N TYR A 252 13.61 1.32 -37.34
CA TYR A 252 13.81 2.54 -38.15
C TYR A 252 12.64 3.50 -38.25
N ILE A 253 11.56 3.29 -37.50
CA ILE A 253 10.49 4.29 -37.47
C ILE A 253 10.91 5.40 -36.52
N ASP A 254 11.56 6.40 -37.07
CA ASP A 254 11.83 7.65 -36.38
C ASP A 254 10.50 8.42 -36.25
N VAL A 255 9.81 8.15 -35.15
CA VAL A 255 8.62 8.93 -34.80
C VAL A 255 9.13 10.29 -34.38
N ASP A 256 8.95 11.29 -35.22
CA ASP A 256 9.22 12.67 -34.87
C ASP A 256 8.27 13.08 -33.74
N VAL A 257 8.76 13.18 -32.52
CA VAL A 257 8.00 13.52 -31.31
C VAL A 257 7.65 15.03 -31.29
N THR A 258 8.12 15.77 -32.27
CA THR A 258 7.82 17.20 -32.46
C THR A 258 6.51 17.44 -33.23
N LEU A 259 5.60 16.46 -33.25
CA LEU A 259 4.28 16.64 -33.83
C LEU A 259 3.57 17.81 -33.15
N GLY A 260 3.37 18.89 -33.91
CA GLY A 260 2.61 20.06 -33.45
C GLY A 260 1.14 19.68 -33.16
N ASP A 261 0.48 20.48 -32.33
CA ASP A 261 -0.91 20.28 -31.84
C ASP A 261 -1.93 19.89 -32.94
N ASN A 262 -1.67 20.22 -34.21
CA ASN A 262 -2.56 19.95 -35.35
C ASN A 262 -2.31 18.61 -36.06
N GLN A 263 -1.34 17.80 -35.62
CA GLN A 263 -0.94 16.55 -36.29
C GLN A 263 -1.14 15.30 -35.43
N LEU A 264 -1.76 15.44 -34.25
CA LEU A 264 -1.84 14.34 -33.27
C LEU A 264 -2.80 13.23 -33.68
N ASN A 265 -3.75 13.43 -34.58
CA ASN A 265 -4.74 12.41 -34.94
C ASN A 265 -5.11 11.53 -33.73
N ASP A 266 -4.99 10.20 -33.83
CA ASP A 266 -5.20 9.28 -32.70
C ASP A 266 -3.87 8.90 -31.99
N ASN A 267 -2.90 9.81 -32.02
CA ASN A 267 -1.58 9.64 -31.38
C ASN A 267 -1.57 10.24 -29.97
N VAL A 268 -0.66 9.70 -29.14
CA VAL A 268 -0.38 10.22 -27.78
C VAL A 268 1.08 10.62 -27.69
N VAL A 269 1.38 11.78 -27.09
CA VAL A 269 2.75 12.25 -26.83
C VAL A 269 2.88 12.63 -25.36
N ASN A 270 3.93 12.12 -24.70
CA ASN A 270 4.21 12.30 -23.29
C ASN A 270 5.51 13.03 -23.05
N HIS A 271 5.52 13.93 -22.05
CA HIS A 271 6.71 14.63 -21.58
C HIS A 271 6.94 14.33 -20.10
N TYR A 272 8.20 14.18 -19.74
CA TYR A 272 8.62 13.83 -18.38
C TYR A 272 9.64 14.84 -17.84
N ASN A 273 9.65 15.02 -16.52
CA ASN A 273 10.69 15.78 -15.84
C ASN A 273 11.94 14.90 -15.55
N ALA A 274 12.97 15.51 -14.94
CA ALA A 274 14.21 14.83 -14.57
C ALA A 274 14.02 13.71 -13.52
N LEU A 275 12.87 13.64 -12.85
CA LEU A 275 12.51 12.60 -11.89
C LEU A 275 11.67 11.48 -12.53
N ASN A 276 11.53 11.46 -13.86
CA ASN A 276 10.70 10.55 -14.64
C ASN A 276 9.19 10.63 -14.29
N GLN A 277 8.73 11.78 -13.78
CA GLN A 277 7.31 12.03 -13.55
C GLN A 277 6.69 12.58 -14.84
N LEU A 278 5.52 12.08 -15.22
CA LEU A 278 4.76 12.53 -16.37
C LEU A 278 4.28 13.97 -16.14
N THR A 279 4.77 14.93 -16.93
CA THR A 279 4.41 16.34 -16.76
C THR A 279 3.39 16.84 -17.76
N GLU A 280 3.32 16.20 -18.93
CA GLU A 280 2.35 16.58 -19.96
C GLU A 280 2.01 15.36 -20.83
N THR A 281 0.75 15.24 -21.20
CA THR A 281 0.26 14.31 -22.22
C THR A 281 -0.55 15.11 -23.26
N LEU A 282 -0.22 14.90 -24.51
CA LEU A 282 -0.93 15.46 -25.66
C LEU A 282 -1.69 14.36 -26.37
N THR A 283 -2.97 14.54 -26.59
CA THR A 283 -3.84 13.69 -27.39
C THR A 283 -4.58 14.55 -28.43
N LYS A 284 -5.29 13.92 -29.35
CA LYS A 284 -6.10 14.62 -30.36
C LYS A 284 -7.02 15.71 -29.78
N ASN A 285 -7.59 15.45 -28.60
CA ASN A 285 -8.63 16.30 -28.00
C ASN A 285 -8.15 17.05 -26.76
N TYR A 286 -7.02 16.65 -26.17
CA TYR A 286 -6.61 17.12 -24.87
C TYR A 286 -5.13 17.44 -24.83
N LYS A 287 -4.84 18.59 -24.21
CA LYS A 287 -3.54 18.90 -23.64
C LYS A 287 -3.68 18.81 -22.12
N VAL A 288 -3.01 17.82 -21.53
CA VAL A 288 -3.09 17.55 -20.09
C VAL A 288 -1.73 17.78 -19.47
N SER A 289 -1.64 18.63 -18.45
CA SER A 289 -0.39 18.85 -17.71
C SER A 289 -0.57 18.48 -16.26
N PHE A 290 0.51 17.96 -15.65
CA PHE A 290 0.53 17.47 -14.28
C PHE A 290 1.59 18.18 -13.44
N THR A 291 1.28 18.39 -12.15
CA THR A 291 2.21 18.91 -11.14
C THR A 291 2.26 17.96 -9.96
N TYR A 292 3.43 17.90 -9.30
CA TYR A 292 3.70 16.96 -8.22
C TYR A 292 4.33 17.68 -7.04
N ASP A 293 4.15 17.14 -5.84
CA ASP A 293 4.88 17.54 -4.64
C ASP A 293 6.26 16.86 -4.55
N ALA A 294 6.98 17.16 -3.48
CA ALA A 294 8.31 16.59 -3.23
C ALA A 294 8.29 15.08 -2.92
N GLU A 295 7.14 14.53 -2.54
CA GLU A 295 6.93 13.11 -2.27
C GLU A 295 6.48 12.34 -3.53
N GLY A 296 6.23 13.06 -4.63
CA GLY A 296 5.83 12.51 -5.92
C GLY A 296 4.31 12.33 -6.07
N LEU A 297 3.51 12.81 -5.13
CA LEU A 297 2.05 12.80 -5.28
C LEU A 297 1.60 13.94 -6.22
N ARG A 298 0.66 13.63 -7.09
CA ARG A 298 0.11 14.58 -8.06
C ARG A 298 -0.71 15.67 -7.36
N THR A 299 -0.21 16.91 -7.35
CA THR A 299 -0.88 18.07 -6.75
C THR A 299 -1.84 18.78 -7.69
N GLY A 300 -1.70 18.59 -8.99
CA GLY A 300 -2.58 19.22 -9.95
C GLY A 300 -2.63 18.55 -11.30
N LYS A 301 -3.77 18.72 -11.97
CA LYS A 301 -4.01 18.36 -13.37
C LYS A 301 -4.61 19.57 -14.09
N THR A 302 -4.08 19.90 -15.25
CA THR A 302 -4.63 20.96 -16.11
C THR A 302 -5.04 20.34 -17.44
N VAL A 303 -6.31 20.46 -17.81
CA VAL A 303 -6.87 19.94 -19.05
C VAL A 303 -7.29 21.11 -19.91
N ASN A 304 -6.67 21.29 -21.08
CA ASN A 304 -6.96 22.41 -22.01
C ASN A 304 -7.02 23.78 -21.32
N GLY A 305 -6.15 24.00 -20.32
CA GLY A 305 -6.05 25.25 -19.56
C GLY A 305 -6.85 25.30 -18.24
N GLU A 306 -7.80 24.39 -18.03
CA GLU A 306 -8.58 24.30 -16.80
C GLU A 306 -7.83 23.47 -15.74
N LYS A 307 -7.41 24.12 -14.65
CA LYS A 307 -6.62 23.49 -13.57
C LYS A 307 -7.51 22.96 -12.45
N THR A 308 -7.34 21.68 -12.13
CA THR A 308 -7.80 21.04 -10.89
C THR A 308 -6.62 20.86 -9.94
N VAL A 309 -6.81 21.19 -8.67
CA VAL A 309 -5.83 20.99 -7.60
C VAL A 309 -6.32 19.86 -6.68
N TYR A 310 -5.44 18.90 -6.38
CA TYR A 310 -5.76 17.76 -5.53
C TYR A 310 -5.30 18.00 -4.10
N VAL A 311 -6.19 17.74 -3.16
CA VAL A 311 -5.89 17.73 -1.73
C VAL A 311 -5.85 16.29 -1.27
N TRP A 312 -4.73 15.90 -0.67
CA TRP A 312 -4.44 14.54 -0.23
C TRP A 312 -4.57 14.40 1.29
N ASP A 313 -5.03 13.23 1.73
CA ASP A 313 -4.90 12.70 3.10
C ASP A 313 -4.12 11.38 3.01
N GLY A 314 -2.82 11.41 3.32
CA GLY A 314 -1.93 10.32 3.01
C GLY A 314 -1.84 10.08 1.51
N ASP A 315 -2.17 8.87 1.06
CA ASP A 315 -2.17 8.44 -0.34
C ASP A 315 -3.54 8.54 -1.04
N GLN A 316 -4.53 9.20 -0.40
CA GLN A 316 -5.89 9.30 -0.90
C GLN A 316 -6.27 10.75 -1.20
N VAL A 317 -6.78 11.02 -2.41
CA VAL A 317 -7.40 12.31 -2.72
C VAL A 317 -8.70 12.44 -1.94
N VAL A 318 -8.84 13.55 -1.19
CA VAL A 318 -10.04 13.86 -0.40
C VAL A 318 -10.81 15.05 -0.95
N MET A 319 -10.19 15.86 -1.81
CA MET A 319 -10.84 17.01 -2.39
C MET A 319 -10.18 17.43 -3.72
N GLU A 320 -11.01 17.91 -4.62
CA GLU A 320 -10.59 18.61 -5.83
C GLU A 320 -11.02 20.07 -5.74
N LEU A 321 -10.08 20.97 -6.02
CA LEU A 321 -10.29 22.41 -6.03
C LEU A 321 -10.02 22.96 -7.42
N SER A 322 -10.75 23.99 -7.81
CA SER A 322 -10.37 24.83 -8.96
C SER A 322 -9.07 25.60 -8.69
N LYS A 323 -8.47 26.17 -9.71
CA LYS A 323 -7.31 27.08 -9.59
C LYS A 323 -7.56 28.23 -8.59
N GLY A 324 -8.80 28.68 -8.45
CA GLY A 324 -9.22 29.73 -7.50
C GLY A 324 -9.52 29.22 -6.09
N GLY A 325 -9.39 27.93 -5.80
CA GLY A 325 -9.65 27.31 -4.49
C GLY A 325 -11.14 27.03 -4.22
N ALA A 326 -12.02 27.11 -5.23
CA ALA A 326 -13.41 26.66 -5.08
C ALA A 326 -13.46 25.12 -5.11
N VAL A 327 -14.29 24.54 -4.24
CA VAL A 327 -14.49 23.07 -4.19
C VAL A 327 -15.18 22.61 -5.48
N GLN A 328 -14.57 21.70 -6.18
CA GLN A 328 -15.14 21.01 -7.34
C GLN A 328 -15.74 19.65 -6.94
N LYS A 329 -15.02 18.91 -6.07
CA LYS A 329 -15.46 17.63 -5.52
C LYS A 329 -14.83 17.40 -4.15
N ARG A 330 -15.57 16.71 -3.26
CA ARG A 330 -15.05 16.13 -2.03
C ARG A 330 -15.28 14.62 -2.06
N TYR A 331 -14.37 13.89 -1.46
CA TYR A 331 -14.41 12.43 -1.39
C TYR A 331 -14.38 12.01 0.07
N ILE A 332 -15.49 11.49 0.56
CA ILE A 332 -15.62 11.03 1.93
C ILE A 332 -15.18 9.58 1.97
N ARG A 333 -14.18 9.32 2.80
CA ARG A 333 -13.52 8.02 2.92
C ARG A 333 -13.53 7.51 4.35
N GLY A 334 -13.65 6.20 4.46
CA GLY A 334 -13.36 5.44 5.66
C GLY A 334 -12.24 4.44 5.37
N ASN A 335 -12.53 3.14 5.45
CA ASN A 335 -11.63 2.09 4.95
C ASN A 335 -11.59 2.06 3.40
N ASP A 336 -12.59 2.64 2.78
CA ASP A 336 -12.79 2.73 1.33
C ASP A 336 -13.44 4.07 0.95
N LEU A 337 -13.66 4.31 -0.33
CA LEU A 337 -14.40 5.46 -0.84
C LEU A 337 -15.90 5.26 -0.58
N VAL A 338 -16.51 6.18 0.17
CA VAL A 338 -17.93 6.08 0.57
C VAL A 338 -18.82 6.85 -0.39
N TYR A 339 -18.62 8.15 -0.49
CA TYR A 339 -19.35 9.01 -1.43
C TYR A 339 -18.52 10.22 -1.86
N ALA A 340 -18.94 10.85 -2.94
CA ALA A 340 -18.47 12.15 -3.38
C ALA A 340 -19.61 13.15 -3.41
N ASP A 341 -19.29 14.43 -3.15
CA ASP A 341 -20.19 15.58 -3.29
C ASP A 341 -19.43 16.83 -3.78
N LYS A 342 -20.12 17.95 -3.92
CA LYS A 342 -19.51 19.25 -4.30
C LYS A 342 -19.48 20.27 -3.15
N GLY A 343 -19.81 19.84 -1.93
CA GLY A 343 -19.90 20.68 -0.75
C GLY A 343 -21.11 20.34 0.11
N GLU A 344 -21.29 21.07 1.20
CA GLU A 344 -22.45 20.89 2.07
C GLU A 344 -23.76 21.15 1.30
N ASN A 345 -24.79 20.39 1.60
CA ASN A 345 -26.11 20.46 0.96
C ASN A 345 -26.13 20.25 -0.57
N THR A 346 -25.13 19.56 -1.12
CA THR A 346 -25.12 19.14 -2.52
C THR A 346 -25.41 17.64 -2.63
N GLU A 347 -25.90 17.22 -3.81
CA GLU A 347 -26.18 15.79 -4.06
C GLU A 347 -24.94 14.92 -3.85
N LYS A 348 -25.13 13.81 -3.16
CA LYS A 348 -24.08 12.80 -2.88
C LYS A 348 -24.18 11.65 -3.86
N THR A 349 -23.04 11.25 -4.39
CA THR A 349 -22.88 10.05 -5.20
C THR A 349 -22.17 8.98 -4.39
N TYR A 350 -22.84 7.88 -4.09
CA TYR A 350 -22.31 6.76 -3.30
C TYR A 350 -21.67 5.71 -4.19
N TYR A 351 -20.56 5.15 -3.72
CA TYR A 351 -19.77 4.16 -4.44
C TYR A 351 -20.03 2.75 -3.94
N VAL A 352 -20.29 1.85 -4.89
CA VAL A 352 -20.44 0.41 -4.65
C VAL A 352 -19.29 -0.30 -5.35
N THR A 353 -18.59 -1.13 -4.61
CA THR A 353 -17.48 -1.92 -5.13
C THR A 353 -17.79 -3.40 -5.22
N ASP A 354 -17.03 -4.12 -6.05
CA ASP A 354 -17.00 -5.57 -6.05
C ASP A 354 -15.95 -6.12 -5.07
N MET A 355 -15.73 -7.43 -5.08
CA MET A 355 -14.79 -8.13 -4.19
C MET A 355 -13.32 -7.80 -4.48
N HIS A 356 -13.01 -7.19 -5.61
CA HIS A 356 -11.66 -6.75 -5.98
C HIS A 356 -11.40 -5.28 -5.64
N GLY A 357 -12.45 -4.53 -5.29
CA GLY A 357 -12.39 -3.10 -5.02
C GLY A 357 -12.71 -2.23 -6.23
N ASN A 358 -13.11 -2.82 -7.36
CA ASN A 358 -13.55 -2.05 -8.52
C ASN A 358 -14.85 -1.33 -8.20
N VAL A 359 -14.96 -0.06 -8.58
CA VAL A 359 -16.23 0.65 -8.55
C VAL A 359 -17.12 0.06 -9.65
N VAL A 360 -18.22 -0.57 -9.24
CA VAL A 360 -19.15 -1.25 -10.17
C VAL A 360 -20.51 -0.57 -10.30
N GLN A 361 -20.87 0.24 -9.32
CA GLN A 361 -22.11 1.03 -9.36
C GLN A 361 -21.93 2.38 -8.65
N LEU A 362 -22.69 3.37 -9.12
CA LEU A 362 -22.93 4.61 -8.40
C LEU A 362 -24.40 4.67 -8.00
N LEU A 363 -24.65 5.13 -6.77
CA LEU A 363 -25.99 5.32 -6.24
C LEU A 363 -26.24 6.77 -5.87
N ASP A 364 -27.50 7.20 -5.96
CA ASP A 364 -27.95 8.47 -5.39
C ASP A 364 -28.21 8.37 -3.85
N GLU A 365 -28.60 9.46 -3.23
CA GLU A 365 -28.94 9.52 -1.80
C GLU A 365 -30.14 8.65 -1.41
N SER A 366 -31.02 8.34 -2.35
CA SER A 366 -32.18 7.47 -2.17
C SER A 366 -31.83 5.98 -2.38
N GLY A 367 -30.58 5.65 -2.65
CA GLY A 367 -30.12 4.29 -2.90
C GLY A 367 -30.48 3.73 -4.29
N ASN A 368 -30.87 4.57 -5.25
CA ASN A 368 -31.08 4.13 -6.64
C ASN A 368 -29.76 4.02 -7.38
N VAL A 369 -29.63 3.00 -8.22
CA VAL A 369 -28.48 2.86 -9.13
C VAL A 369 -28.59 3.89 -10.24
N THR A 370 -27.59 4.79 -10.32
CA THR A 370 -27.50 5.83 -11.35
C THR A 370 -26.58 5.42 -12.48
N LYS A 371 -25.54 4.61 -12.18
CA LYS A 371 -24.57 4.13 -13.14
C LYS A 371 -24.03 2.75 -12.79
N THR A 372 -23.59 2.01 -13.82
CA THR A 372 -22.93 0.70 -13.66
C THR A 372 -21.65 0.65 -14.48
N TYR A 373 -20.64 -0.06 -13.97
CA TYR A 373 -19.37 -0.31 -14.63
C TYR A 373 -19.08 -1.82 -14.66
N GLU A 374 -18.33 -2.22 -15.65
CA GLU A 374 -17.82 -3.58 -15.78
C GLU A 374 -16.40 -3.52 -16.36
N TYR A 375 -15.51 -4.37 -15.86
CA TYR A 375 -14.11 -4.41 -16.28
C TYR A 375 -13.69 -5.82 -16.70
N ASP A 376 -12.63 -5.90 -17.49
CA ASP A 376 -11.88 -7.13 -17.70
C ASP A 376 -10.84 -7.34 -16.58
N SER A 377 -10.06 -8.41 -16.67
CA SER A 377 -9.04 -8.78 -15.68
C SER A 377 -7.91 -7.74 -15.52
N PHE A 378 -7.75 -6.81 -16.46
CA PHE A 378 -6.73 -5.77 -16.44
C PHE A 378 -7.30 -4.36 -16.31
N GLY A 379 -8.61 -4.23 -16.07
CA GLY A 379 -9.24 -2.95 -15.77
C GLY A 379 -9.76 -2.18 -16.98
N ASN A 380 -9.78 -2.80 -18.16
CA ASN A 380 -10.47 -2.19 -19.29
C ASN A 380 -11.96 -2.15 -19.03
N GLU A 381 -12.55 -0.96 -19.08
CA GLU A 381 -13.97 -0.77 -18.94
C GLU A 381 -14.73 -1.30 -20.16
N VAL A 382 -15.73 -2.13 -19.91
CA VAL A 382 -16.61 -2.65 -20.96
C VAL A 382 -17.65 -1.59 -21.32
N LYS A 383 -17.64 -1.11 -22.55
CA LYS A 383 -18.54 -0.07 -23.07
C LYS A 383 -18.42 1.27 -22.28
N PRO A 384 -17.25 1.89 -22.24
CA PRO A 384 -17.05 3.15 -21.54
C PRO A 384 -17.93 4.26 -22.12
N GLU A 385 -18.51 5.09 -21.26
CA GLU A 385 -19.26 6.27 -21.65
C GLU A 385 -18.34 7.50 -21.70
N LYS A 386 -18.14 8.10 -22.87
CA LYS A 386 -17.24 9.27 -23.09
C LYS A 386 -17.53 10.48 -22.19
N LYS A 387 -18.80 10.66 -21.77
CA LYS A 387 -19.23 11.79 -20.93
C LYS A 387 -19.19 11.49 -19.44
N ASP A 388 -18.63 10.35 -19.03
CA ASP A 388 -18.55 10.00 -17.62
C ASP A 388 -17.53 10.84 -16.88
N GLU A 389 -17.99 11.54 -15.85
CA GLU A 389 -17.18 12.45 -15.01
C GLU A 389 -16.70 11.78 -13.71
N ASN A 390 -17.04 10.50 -13.48
CA ASN A 390 -16.54 9.78 -12.32
C ASN A 390 -15.09 9.32 -12.55
N PRO A 391 -14.13 9.79 -11.72
CA PRO A 391 -12.74 9.38 -11.88
C PRO A 391 -12.42 8.04 -11.20
N TYR A 392 -13.17 7.64 -10.17
CA TYR A 392 -12.86 6.41 -9.43
C TYR A 392 -13.50 5.19 -10.07
N ARG A 393 -12.67 4.27 -10.58
CA ARG A 393 -13.12 3.13 -11.39
C ARG A 393 -12.44 1.81 -10.98
N TYR A 394 -11.55 1.28 -11.80
CA TYR A 394 -10.84 0.03 -11.57
C TYR A 394 -10.03 0.09 -10.27
N CYS A 395 -10.15 -0.94 -9.43
CA CYS A 395 -9.55 -1.03 -8.09
C CYS A 395 -9.87 0.16 -7.16
N GLY A 396 -10.91 0.96 -7.47
CA GLY A 396 -11.22 2.18 -6.73
C GLY A 396 -10.16 3.29 -6.93
N GLU A 397 -9.38 3.22 -8.00
CA GLU A 397 -8.29 4.15 -8.31
C GLU A 397 -8.72 5.24 -9.30
N TYR A 398 -7.92 6.31 -9.35
CA TYR A 398 -8.21 7.51 -10.13
C TYR A 398 -7.89 7.28 -11.61
N TYR A 399 -8.93 7.27 -12.44
CA TYR A 399 -8.85 7.15 -13.90
C TYR A 399 -8.88 8.53 -14.57
N ASP A 400 -7.89 8.82 -15.36
CA ASP A 400 -7.80 10.03 -16.17
C ASP A 400 -8.44 9.77 -17.54
N LYS A 401 -9.69 10.22 -17.73
CA LYS A 401 -10.47 9.97 -18.95
C LYS A 401 -9.87 10.61 -20.20
N GLU A 402 -9.04 11.63 -20.03
CA GLU A 402 -8.38 12.37 -21.11
C GLU A 402 -7.21 11.59 -21.72
N THR A 403 -6.56 10.74 -20.92
CA THR A 403 -5.40 9.92 -21.31
C THR A 403 -5.71 8.43 -21.30
N GLU A 404 -6.87 8.02 -20.77
CA GLU A 404 -7.32 6.63 -20.59
C GLU A 404 -6.40 5.80 -19.68
N GLU A 405 -5.72 6.45 -18.75
CA GLU A 405 -4.78 5.86 -17.80
C GLU A 405 -5.31 5.89 -16.36
N VAL A 406 -4.85 4.94 -15.55
CA VAL A 406 -5.10 4.91 -14.10
C VAL A 406 -3.87 5.48 -13.38
N TYR A 407 -4.08 6.51 -12.57
CA TYR A 407 -3.03 7.11 -11.75
C TYR A 407 -2.84 6.32 -10.46
N LEU A 408 -1.70 5.65 -10.34
CA LEU A 408 -1.30 4.83 -9.20
C LEU A 408 -0.15 5.47 -8.39
N ARG A 409 -0.22 6.77 -8.11
CA ARG A 409 0.74 7.60 -7.38
C ARG A 409 2.11 7.65 -8.07
N ALA A 410 2.92 6.61 -7.94
CA ALA A 410 4.26 6.62 -8.52
C ALA A 410 4.29 6.48 -10.04
N ARG A 411 3.28 5.81 -10.63
CA ARG A 411 3.23 5.54 -12.06
C ARG A 411 1.82 5.64 -12.62
N TYR A 412 1.73 5.75 -13.95
CA TYR A 412 0.49 5.65 -14.70
C TYR A 412 0.38 4.26 -15.32
N TYR A 413 -0.76 3.64 -15.12
CA TYR A 413 -1.10 2.32 -15.64
C TYR A 413 -2.06 2.45 -16.82
N GLU A 414 -1.71 1.82 -17.95
CA GLU A 414 -2.53 1.77 -19.17
C GLU A 414 -3.25 0.43 -19.25
N PRO A 415 -4.57 0.36 -18.94
CA PRO A 415 -5.34 -0.89 -18.96
C PRO A 415 -5.36 -1.53 -20.34
N GLY A 416 -5.41 -0.72 -21.42
CA GLY A 416 -5.47 -1.18 -22.81
C GLY A 416 -4.35 -2.11 -23.20
N VAL A 417 -3.14 -1.84 -22.73
CA VAL A 417 -1.97 -2.72 -22.92
C VAL A 417 -1.63 -3.55 -21.69
N GLY A 418 -2.25 -3.24 -20.52
CA GLY A 418 -2.09 -3.98 -19.28
C GLY A 418 -0.73 -3.80 -18.62
N ARG A 419 -0.12 -2.60 -18.74
CA ARG A 419 1.21 -2.31 -18.20
C ARG A 419 1.38 -0.83 -17.84
N PHE A 420 2.43 -0.54 -17.06
CA PHE A 420 2.84 0.82 -16.77
C PHE A 420 3.55 1.48 -17.96
N ILE A 421 3.34 2.79 -18.14
CA ILE A 421 3.98 3.58 -19.19
C ILE A 421 5.41 4.03 -18.84
N THR A 422 5.84 3.82 -17.59
CA THR A 422 7.18 4.13 -17.10
C THR A 422 7.78 2.93 -16.41
N ARG A 423 9.12 2.88 -16.41
CA ARG A 423 9.90 1.85 -15.73
C ARG A 423 9.75 1.97 -14.20
N ASP A 424 9.64 0.83 -13.52
CA ASP A 424 9.68 0.82 -12.05
C ASP A 424 11.07 1.21 -11.54
N THR A 425 11.11 1.99 -10.46
CA THR A 425 12.34 2.25 -9.72
C THR A 425 12.76 1.06 -8.86
N TYR A 426 11.83 0.15 -8.60
CA TYR A 426 12.11 -1.13 -7.97
C TYR A 426 12.56 -2.18 -8.99
N THR A 427 13.73 -2.77 -8.76
CA THR A 427 14.36 -3.69 -9.71
C THR A 427 14.06 -5.16 -9.49
N GLY A 428 13.14 -5.49 -8.55
CA GLY A 428 12.73 -6.86 -8.27
C GLY A 428 13.72 -7.70 -7.47
N GLU A 429 13.35 -8.94 -7.20
CA GLU A 429 14.14 -9.93 -6.46
C GLU A 429 14.54 -11.09 -7.37
N SER A 430 15.81 -11.46 -7.34
CA SER A 430 16.36 -12.52 -8.23
C SER A 430 15.78 -13.92 -7.99
N ASP A 431 15.15 -14.17 -6.85
CA ASP A 431 14.47 -15.41 -6.52
C ASP A 431 12.94 -15.34 -6.70
N GLU A 432 12.41 -14.22 -7.20
CA GLU A 432 11.03 -14.01 -7.63
C GLU A 432 11.00 -13.48 -9.07
N PRO A 433 11.10 -14.34 -10.07
CA PRO A 433 11.30 -13.93 -11.47
C PRO A 433 10.26 -12.97 -12.03
N LEU A 434 9.02 -13.05 -11.56
CA LEU A 434 7.96 -12.14 -12.02
C LEU A 434 8.16 -10.71 -11.51
N SER A 435 8.81 -10.52 -10.36
CA SER A 435 9.12 -9.22 -9.79
C SER A 435 10.23 -8.47 -10.54
N LEU A 436 11.01 -9.17 -11.39
CA LEU A 436 12.08 -8.56 -12.16
C LEU A 436 11.57 -7.74 -13.34
N HIS A 437 10.30 -7.93 -13.71
CA HIS A 437 9.71 -7.20 -14.81
C HIS A 437 9.26 -5.81 -14.37
N LEU A 438 9.81 -4.77 -15.00
CA LEU A 438 9.70 -3.40 -14.52
C LEU A 438 8.46 -2.64 -15.02
N TYR A 439 7.64 -3.27 -15.87
CA TYR A 439 6.47 -2.63 -16.48
C TYR A 439 5.15 -3.38 -16.24
N THR A 440 5.19 -4.65 -15.83
CA THR A 440 3.95 -5.42 -15.64
C THR A 440 3.14 -4.93 -14.45
N TYR A 441 1.83 -4.83 -14.64
CA TYR A 441 0.88 -4.63 -13.57
C TYR A 441 0.60 -5.96 -12.86
N CYS A 442 0.74 -5.97 -11.53
CA CYS A 442 0.36 -7.11 -10.69
C CYS A 442 0.91 -8.48 -11.17
N GLU A 443 2.15 -8.53 -11.69
CA GLU A 443 2.77 -9.78 -12.18
C GLU A 443 1.92 -10.52 -13.26
N ASN A 444 1.14 -9.78 -14.05
CA ASN A 444 0.15 -10.32 -14.97
C ASN A 444 -1.00 -11.12 -14.31
N ASP A 445 -1.36 -10.77 -13.07
CA ASP A 445 -2.50 -11.33 -12.32
C ASP A 445 -3.38 -10.21 -11.72
N GLY A 446 -4.00 -9.40 -12.57
CA GLY A 446 -4.89 -8.31 -12.17
C GLY A 446 -6.23 -8.75 -11.56
N VAL A 447 -6.48 -10.06 -11.43
CA VAL A 447 -7.69 -10.60 -10.78
C VAL A 447 -7.51 -10.84 -9.29
N ASN A 448 -6.28 -11.19 -8.88
CA ASN A 448 -5.97 -11.54 -7.50
C ASN A 448 -5.14 -10.49 -6.78
N MET A 449 -4.58 -9.53 -7.51
CA MET A 449 -3.65 -8.53 -6.99
C MET A 449 -4.06 -7.12 -7.41
N VAL A 450 -3.71 -6.15 -6.57
CA VAL A 450 -3.83 -4.72 -6.81
C VAL A 450 -2.50 -4.03 -6.51
N ASP A 451 -2.18 -2.96 -7.23
CA ASP A 451 -1.01 -2.13 -6.97
C ASP A 451 -1.44 -0.69 -6.67
N PRO A 452 -1.82 -0.36 -5.41
CA PRO A 452 -2.28 0.98 -5.07
C PRO A 452 -1.16 2.02 -5.00
N SER A 453 0.11 1.61 -5.00
CA SER A 453 1.26 2.51 -4.87
C SER A 453 1.94 2.81 -6.21
N GLY A 454 1.68 2.01 -7.22
CA GLY A 454 2.45 2.00 -8.45
C GLY A 454 3.86 1.42 -8.29
N HIS A 455 4.11 0.71 -7.19
CA HIS A 455 5.36 0.01 -6.89
C HIS A 455 5.07 -1.31 -6.22
N TRP A 456 5.90 -2.30 -6.48
CA TRP A 456 5.81 -3.61 -5.83
C TRP A 456 6.39 -3.57 -4.40
N SER A 457 5.76 -4.24 -3.42
CA SER A 457 6.24 -4.30 -2.04
C SER A 457 7.46 -5.20 -1.88
N LYS A 458 8.59 -4.64 -1.44
CA LYS A 458 9.88 -5.34 -1.29
C LYS A 458 9.96 -6.30 -0.13
N LEU A 459 10.68 -7.39 -0.37
CA LEU A 459 11.31 -8.23 0.63
C LEU A 459 12.71 -7.67 0.94
N ALA A 460 13.02 -7.43 2.22
CA ALA A 460 14.33 -6.93 2.62
C ALA A 460 15.35 -8.06 2.77
N LYS A 461 16.62 -7.80 2.37
CA LYS A 461 17.75 -8.70 2.50
C LYS A 461 18.83 -8.06 3.35
N TYR A 462 19.27 -8.74 4.40
CA TYR A 462 20.21 -8.20 5.37
C TYR A 462 21.47 -9.07 5.45
N ALA A 463 22.63 -8.41 5.56
CA ALA A 463 23.96 -9.07 5.70
C ALA A 463 24.18 -9.58 7.12
N GLY A 464 23.57 -8.97 8.13
CA GLY A 464 23.68 -9.33 9.54
C GLY A 464 22.54 -8.79 10.37
N PHE A 465 22.54 -9.14 11.66
CA PHE A 465 21.59 -8.62 12.63
C PHE A 465 22.30 -8.03 13.84
N HIS A 466 21.81 -6.86 14.27
CA HIS A 466 22.09 -6.35 15.61
C HIS A 466 21.02 -6.83 16.58
N VAL A 467 21.42 -7.02 17.84
CA VAL A 467 20.47 -7.42 18.89
C VAL A 467 19.76 -6.19 19.42
N ASP A 468 18.44 -6.19 19.33
CA ASP A 468 17.59 -5.20 19.99
C ASP A 468 17.01 -5.80 21.27
N PHE A 469 17.33 -5.20 22.41
CA PHE A 469 16.88 -5.61 23.74
C PHE A 469 15.71 -4.78 24.25
N ASP A 470 15.26 -3.78 23.51
CA ASP A 470 14.13 -2.93 23.94
C ASP A 470 12.90 -3.78 24.24
N GLY A 471 12.15 -3.39 25.27
CA GLY A 471 11.03 -4.17 25.79
C GLY A 471 11.40 -5.34 26.70
N SER A 472 12.68 -5.76 26.77
CA SER A 472 13.07 -6.76 27.73
C SER A 472 12.99 -6.24 29.15
N PRO A 473 12.37 -6.96 30.09
CA PRO A 473 12.22 -6.51 31.46
C PRO A 473 13.54 -6.37 32.23
N TYR A 474 14.65 -6.87 31.69
CA TYR A 474 15.91 -6.94 32.40
C TYR A 474 17.07 -6.23 31.69
N VAL A 475 16.80 -5.43 30.67
CA VAL A 475 17.86 -4.84 29.83
C VAL A 475 18.49 -3.60 30.40
N TYR A 476 17.69 -2.75 31.02
CA TYR A 476 18.16 -1.49 31.58
C TYR A 476 18.13 -1.50 33.11
N ALA A 477 19.27 -1.33 33.74
CA ALA A 477 19.40 -1.23 35.17
C ALA A 477 20.18 0.04 35.59
N PRO A 478 19.88 0.67 36.75
CA PRO A 478 20.64 1.78 37.26
C PRO A 478 22.11 1.38 37.53
N LYS A 479 23.04 2.34 37.32
CA LYS A 479 24.45 2.14 37.73
C LYS A 479 24.53 1.82 39.22
N ASN A 480 25.44 0.92 39.58
CA ASN A 480 25.74 0.51 40.94
C ASN A 480 24.79 -0.50 41.62
N LEU A 481 23.91 -1.13 40.87
CA LEU A 481 23.16 -2.27 41.40
C LEU A 481 24.00 -3.55 41.44
N TYR A 482 23.76 -4.35 42.47
CA TYR A 482 24.35 -5.70 42.59
C TYR A 482 23.42 -6.72 41.96
N PHE A 483 23.93 -7.49 40.99
CA PHE A 483 23.26 -8.62 40.41
C PHE A 483 24.09 -9.88 40.71
N GLY A 484 23.51 -10.87 41.38
CA GLY A 484 24.22 -12.08 41.74
C GLY A 484 25.49 -11.83 42.56
N GLY A 485 25.50 -10.84 43.45
CA GLY A 485 26.62 -10.51 44.34
C GLY A 485 27.77 -9.71 43.69
N LYS A 486 27.63 -9.30 42.43
CA LYS A 486 28.60 -8.47 41.71
C LYS A 486 27.98 -7.14 41.31
N LYS A 487 28.77 -6.04 41.42
CA LYS A 487 28.35 -4.74 40.86
C LYS A 487 28.06 -4.87 39.37
N THR A 488 26.91 -4.41 38.93
CA THR A 488 26.61 -4.34 37.49
C THR A 488 27.49 -3.30 36.84
N ASN A 489 28.59 -3.74 36.27
CA ASN A 489 29.49 -2.93 35.44
C ASN A 489 29.16 -3.15 33.97
N GLN A 490 28.04 -2.62 33.48
CA GLN A 490 27.84 -2.39 32.07
C GLN A 490 27.92 -3.61 31.11
N LYS A 491 28.33 -4.79 31.56
CA LYS A 491 28.46 -6.01 30.76
C LYS A 491 28.01 -7.23 31.56
N ASN A 492 26.82 -7.17 32.12
CA ASN A 492 26.20 -8.39 32.61
C ASN A 492 25.79 -9.21 31.38
N PRO A 493 26.18 -10.47 31.28
CA PRO A 493 25.79 -11.35 30.18
C PRO A 493 24.27 -11.50 30.01
N ALA A 494 23.51 -11.28 31.10
CA ALA A 494 22.06 -11.27 31.06
C ALA A 494 21.46 -9.91 30.74
N HIS A 495 22.23 -8.81 30.82
CA HIS A 495 21.78 -7.42 30.67
C HIS A 495 22.89 -6.57 30.04
N PRO A 496 23.16 -6.73 28.75
CA PRO A 496 24.31 -6.11 28.08
C PRO A 496 24.21 -4.59 27.97
N LEU A 497 23.06 -3.98 28.22
CA LEU A 497 22.79 -2.56 28.03
C LEU A 497 22.49 -1.78 29.32
N ASP A 498 23.05 -2.15 30.45
CA ASP A 498 22.88 -1.42 31.71
C ASP A 498 23.56 -0.03 31.72
N LYS A 499 23.90 0.52 30.55
CA LYS A 499 24.43 1.87 30.38
C LYS A 499 23.33 2.87 30.14
N LEU A 500 22.91 3.59 31.18
CA LEU A 500 22.11 4.80 31.07
C LEU A 500 22.62 5.79 30.01
N SER A 501 23.93 5.82 29.73
CA SER A 501 24.54 6.72 28.76
C SER A 501 24.23 6.35 27.31
N SER A 502 23.90 5.10 27.01
CA SER A 502 23.57 4.66 25.64
C SER A 502 22.07 4.76 25.33
N GLY A 503 21.22 4.84 26.34
CA GLY A 503 19.77 5.00 26.18
C GLY A 503 19.29 6.45 26.19
N ARG A 504 20.17 7.48 26.09
CA ARG A 504 19.77 8.87 26.09
C ARG A 504 20.56 9.75 25.13
N SER A 505 19.92 10.80 24.62
CA SER A 505 20.59 11.91 23.94
C SER A 505 20.05 13.26 24.44
N LYS A 506 20.76 14.34 24.15
CA LYS A 506 20.25 15.70 24.40
C LYS A 506 19.48 16.18 23.16
N LYS A 507 18.23 16.59 23.33
CA LYS A 507 17.45 17.28 22.33
C LYS A 507 16.89 18.56 22.95
N ASN A 508 17.19 19.72 22.34
CA ASN A 508 16.80 21.05 22.85
C ASN A 508 17.16 21.28 24.32
N GLY A 509 18.38 20.87 24.73
CA GLY A 509 18.87 21.02 26.10
C GLY A 509 18.31 20.02 27.11
N LYS A 510 17.27 19.25 26.77
CA LYS A 510 16.67 18.23 27.64
C LYS A 510 17.17 16.84 27.28
N TRP A 511 17.28 15.97 28.31
CA TRP A 511 17.61 14.56 28.07
C TRP A 511 16.40 13.82 27.54
N VAL A 512 16.57 13.12 26.44
CA VAL A 512 15.59 12.17 25.87
C VAL A 512 16.14 10.76 26.08
N TRP A 513 15.31 9.87 26.58
CA TRP A 513 15.64 8.49 26.91
C TRP A 513 15.08 7.56 25.82
N PHE A 514 15.93 6.78 25.21
CA PHE A 514 15.54 5.80 24.19
C PHE A 514 15.38 4.42 24.82
N GLY A 515 14.41 3.65 24.37
CA GLY A 515 14.16 2.30 24.86
C GLY A 515 13.66 2.21 26.30
N MET A 516 13.38 3.35 26.97
CA MET A 516 12.90 3.41 28.34
C MET A 516 11.59 4.20 28.44
N HIS A 517 10.65 3.69 29.22
CA HIS A 517 9.43 4.41 29.55
C HIS A 517 9.74 5.54 30.52
N THR A 518 9.21 6.72 30.29
CA THR A 518 9.38 7.89 31.17
C THR A 518 8.04 8.31 31.78
N ASP A 519 8.10 8.86 32.98
CA ASP A 519 6.96 9.49 33.65
C ASP A 519 6.60 10.85 33.00
N LYS A 520 5.57 11.51 33.50
CA LYS A 520 5.13 12.83 32.99
C LYS A 520 6.20 13.92 33.15
N ALA A 521 7.17 13.76 34.05
CA ALA A 521 8.30 14.66 34.24
C ALA A 521 9.50 14.31 33.31
N GLY A 522 9.37 13.29 32.45
CA GLY A 522 10.43 12.82 31.54
C GLY A 522 11.54 12.05 32.27
N LYS A 523 11.31 11.52 33.47
CA LYS A 523 12.26 10.66 34.16
C LYS A 523 11.96 9.19 33.85
N PRO A 524 13.00 8.34 33.67
CA PRO A 524 12.80 6.91 33.46
C PRO A 524 12.07 6.24 34.62
N VAL A 525 11.05 5.45 34.35
CA VAL A 525 10.27 4.73 35.34
C VAL A 525 11.05 3.52 35.82
N ILE A 526 11.18 3.35 37.15
CA ILE A 526 11.87 2.25 37.80
C ILE A 526 10.84 1.26 38.34
N ARG A 527 11.06 -0.06 38.08
CA ARG A 527 10.36 -1.14 38.76
C ARG A 527 11.31 -1.89 39.69
N THR A 528 10.79 -2.39 40.78
CA THR A 528 11.52 -3.22 41.73
C THR A 528 11.02 -4.64 41.67
N GLU A 529 11.93 -5.60 41.58
CA GLU A 529 11.62 -7.04 41.65
C GLU A 529 12.35 -7.66 42.86
N TYR A 530 11.72 -8.66 43.47
CA TYR A 530 12.34 -9.48 44.49
C TYR A 530 13.02 -10.68 43.80
N GLY A 531 14.35 -10.68 43.78
CA GLY A 531 15.13 -11.84 43.37
C GLY A 531 15.08 -12.96 44.40
N GLY A 532 15.51 -14.16 44.04
CA GLY A 532 15.74 -15.24 45.00
C GLY A 532 16.64 -14.74 46.14
N PHE A 533 16.36 -15.18 47.37
CA PHE A 533 17.02 -14.72 48.61
C PHE A 533 16.61 -13.31 49.15
N GLY A 534 15.46 -12.76 48.72
CA GLY A 534 14.93 -11.51 49.27
C GLY A 534 15.67 -10.23 48.88
N VAL A 535 16.56 -10.29 47.92
CA VAL A 535 17.27 -9.12 47.40
C VAL A 535 16.36 -8.34 46.45
N GLN A 536 16.14 -7.06 46.76
CA GLN A 536 15.44 -6.14 45.84
C GLN A 536 16.37 -5.76 44.70
N VAL A 537 15.92 -5.99 43.46
CA VAL A 537 16.62 -5.55 42.24
C VAL A 537 15.76 -4.54 41.47
N GLN A 538 16.38 -3.43 41.10
CA GLN A 538 15.70 -2.35 40.38
C GLN A 538 16.08 -2.39 38.88
N TYR A 539 15.08 -2.23 38.02
CA TYR A 539 15.25 -2.11 36.60
C TYR A 539 14.43 -0.93 36.08
N TYR A 540 14.89 -0.33 35.00
CA TYR A 540 14.05 0.60 34.25
C TYR A 540 13.01 -0.15 33.47
N VAL A 541 11.81 0.46 33.32
CA VAL A 541 10.80 -0.07 32.41
C VAL A 541 11.28 0.12 30.98
N SER A 542 11.61 -0.97 30.31
CA SER A 542 12.05 -0.97 28.92
C SER A 542 10.86 -1.00 27.97
N GLN A 543 10.93 -0.24 26.89
CA GLN A 543 9.82 -0.05 25.95
C GLN A 543 10.17 -0.48 24.54
N THR A 544 9.13 -0.83 23.76
CA THR A 544 9.16 -1.06 22.32
C THR A 544 8.09 -0.22 21.65
N SER A 545 8.21 0.04 20.36
CA SER A 545 7.20 0.78 19.60
C SER A 545 5.86 0.03 19.52
N MET A 546 5.87 -1.31 19.58
CA MET A 546 4.66 -2.11 19.75
C MET A 546 4.35 -2.30 21.25
N HIS A 547 3.27 -1.72 21.72
CA HIS A 547 2.85 -1.84 23.11
C HIS A 547 1.32 -1.81 23.25
N LYS A 548 0.82 -2.22 24.43
CA LYS A 548 -0.55 -2.00 24.87
C LYS A 548 -0.70 -0.57 25.39
N ASN A 549 -1.95 -0.13 25.55
CA ASN A 549 -2.21 1.17 26.21
C ASN A 549 -1.57 1.20 27.60
N THR A 550 -0.75 2.22 27.85
CA THR A 550 -0.04 2.43 29.11
C THR A 550 -0.69 3.49 29.99
N ASN A 551 -1.73 4.18 29.50
CA ASN A 551 -2.40 5.26 30.24
C ASN A 551 -3.08 4.75 31.53
N GLY A 552 -2.86 5.46 32.65
CA GLY A 552 -3.44 5.12 33.94
C GLY A 552 -2.78 3.91 34.63
N ILE A 553 -1.69 3.37 34.10
CA ILE A 553 -0.94 2.29 34.73
C ILE A 553 0.20 2.92 35.56
N GLU A 554 0.01 2.99 36.86
CA GLU A 554 1.01 3.52 37.81
C GLU A 554 2.00 2.46 38.28
N ASP A 555 1.60 1.18 38.29
CA ASP A 555 2.46 0.06 38.71
C ASP A 555 3.52 -0.25 37.65
N PRO A 556 4.82 -0.01 37.94
CA PRO A 556 5.89 -0.21 36.97
C PRO A 556 6.01 -1.65 36.46
N SER A 557 5.65 -2.66 37.25
CA SER A 557 5.68 -4.07 36.84
C SER A 557 4.54 -4.41 35.88
N LYS A 558 3.38 -3.78 36.05
CA LYS A 558 2.27 -3.89 35.10
C LYS A 558 2.58 -3.12 33.80
N LEU A 559 3.21 -1.95 33.92
CA LEU A 559 3.64 -1.13 32.82
C LEU A 559 4.62 -1.89 31.92
N GLN A 560 5.64 -2.57 32.50
CA GLN A 560 6.58 -3.40 31.72
C GLN A 560 5.87 -4.49 30.89
N LYS A 561 4.79 -5.09 31.39
CA LYS A 561 4.01 -6.12 30.68
C LYS A 561 3.21 -5.57 29.50
N CYS A 562 3.16 -4.26 29.32
CA CYS A 562 2.53 -3.63 28.15
C CYS A 562 3.45 -3.63 26.92
N TYR A 563 4.76 -3.78 27.09
CA TYR A 563 5.74 -3.79 26.01
C TYR A 563 6.07 -5.21 25.53
N VAL A 564 6.57 -5.32 24.28
CA VAL A 564 6.99 -6.62 23.72
C VAL A 564 8.37 -6.99 24.29
N ASP A 565 8.44 -8.13 24.92
CA ASP A 565 9.66 -8.63 25.57
C ASP A 565 10.59 -9.29 24.53
N SER A 566 11.75 -8.70 24.28
CA SER A 566 12.74 -9.17 23.31
C SER A 566 13.34 -10.55 23.64
N SER A 567 13.30 -10.96 24.90
CA SER A 567 13.78 -12.27 25.34
C SER A 567 12.77 -13.41 25.10
N ARG A 568 11.49 -13.07 24.89
CA ARG A 568 10.38 -14.04 24.80
C ARG A 568 9.69 -14.05 23.42
N VAL A 569 9.75 -12.93 22.71
CA VAL A 569 9.07 -12.75 21.43
C VAL A 569 10.10 -12.49 20.34
N PRO A 570 10.14 -13.30 19.28
CA PRO A 570 10.99 -13.00 18.14
C PRO A 570 10.40 -11.80 17.37
N TYR A 571 11.07 -10.66 17.40
CA TYR A 571 10.68 -9.51 16.63
C TYR A 571 11.79 -8.97 15.73
N PHE A 572 11.41 -8.21 14.75
CA PHE A 572 12.25 -7.56 13.76
C PHE A 572 12.07 -6.05 13.84
N VAL A 573 13.16 -5.30 13.78
CA VAL A 573 13.12 -3.83 13.80
C VAL A 573 12.96 -3.33 12.36
N VAL A 574 12.02 -2.44 12.16
CA VAL A 574 11.66 -1.87 10.84
C VAL A 574 12.01 -0.40 10.75
N LYS A 575 12.06 0.15 9.54
CA LYS A 575 12.43 1.55 9.29
C LYS A 575 11.29 2.54 9.56
N SER A 576 10.05 2.09 9.44
CA SER A 576 8.86 2.92 9.55
C SER A 576 7.86 2.38 10.56
N ARG A 577 7.14 3.27 11.23
CA ARG A 577 6.11 2.92 12.24
C ARG A 577 4.88 2.24 11.64
N ASP A 578 4.55 2.50 10.40
CA ASP A 578 3.45 1.85 9.68
C ASP A 578 3.70 0.35 9.40
N GLU A 579 4.95 -0.09 9.54
CA GLU A 579 5.29 -1.51 9.47
C GLU A 579 5.11 -2.26 10.80
N ILE A 580 4.87 -1.55 11.92
CA ILE A 580 4.66 -2.18 13.24
C ILE A 580 3.45 -3.11 13.18
N GLY A 581 3.65 -4.31 13.71
CA GLY A 581 2.63 -5.38 13.68
C GLY A 581 2.69 -6.31 12.50
N ASN A 582 3.36 -5.96 11.42
CA ASN A 582 3.58 -6.87 10.30
C ASN A 582 4.35 -8.12 10.75
N LEU A 583 4.04 -9.24 10.14
CA LEU A 583 4.71 -10.51 10.40
C LEU A 583 5.72 -10.83 9.31
N TYR A 584 6.86 -11.37 9.71
CA TYR A 584 7.98 -11.69 8.83
C TYR A 584 8.42 -13.14 9.01
N LEU A 585 8.85 -13.76 7.90
CA LEU A 585 9.62 -14.99 7.92
C LEU A 585 11.09 -14.64 7.72
N VAL A 586 11.92 -14.92 8.70
CA VAL A 586 13.36 -14.66 8.64
C VAL A 586 14.10 -15.99 8.41
N ILE A 587 14.90 -16.07 7.36
CA ILE A 587 15.62 -17.27 6.93
C ILE A 587 17.12 -16.97 6.93
N ARG A 588 17.87 -17.72 7.74
CA ARG A 588 19.33 -17.71 7.72
C ARG A 588 19.84 -18.73 6.71
N LYS A 589 20.67 -18.28 5.75
CA LYS A 589 21.33 -19.15 4.76
C LYS A 589 22.85 -19.00 4.85
N LYS A 590 23.58 -20.10 4.53
CA LYS A 590 25.00 -20.09 4.22
C LYS A 590 25.16 -20.67 2.82
N GLY A 591 25.53 -19.84 1.84
CA GLY A 591 25.44 -20.15 0.42
C GLY A 591 23.98 -20.46 0.05
N LYS A 592 23.75 -21.52 -0.73
CA LYS A 592 22.40 -21.99 -1.13
C LYS A 592 21.63 -22.75 -0.02
N LYS A 593 22.26 -23.10 1.10
CA LYS A 593 21.68 -23.97 2.13
C LYS A 593 21.00 -23.17 3.24
N VAL A 594 19.69 -23.40 3.46
CA VAL A 594 18.96 -22.88 4.63
C VAL A 594 19.50 -23.52 5.91
N LYS A 595 19.93 -22.70 6.86
CA LYS A 595 20.46 -23.15 8.16
C LYS A 595 19.39 -23.15 9.23
N LYS A 596 18.68 -22.04 9.39
CA LYS A 596 17.59 -21.87 10.36
C LYS A 596 16.57 -20.86 9.82
N LEU A 597 15.39 -20.89 10.38
CA LEU A 597 14.34 -19.91 10.10
C LEU A 597 13.51 -19.62 11.36
N SER A 598 12.92 -18.43 11.43
CA SER A 598 12.01 -18.00 12.48
C SER A 598 10.91 -17.12 11.91
N CYS A 599 9.76 -17.10 12.55
CA CYS A 599 8.76 -16.05 12.34
C CYS A 599 9.01 -14.94 13.34
N ALA A 600 8.90 -13.70 12.89
CA ALA A 600 9.07 -12.51 13.70
C ALA A 600 7.93 -11.54 13.44
N VAL A 601 7.67 -10.63 14.39
CA VAL A 601 6.74 -9.50 14.25
C VAL A 601 7.55 -8.22 14.17
N ALA A 602 7.13 -7.22 13.40
CA ALA A 602 7.70 -5.88 13.52
C ALA A 602 7.24 -5.26 14.84
N ALA A 603 8.14 -5.05 15.78
CA ALA A 603 7.80 -4.56 17.10
C ALA A 603 8.55 -3.30 17.50
N ASP A 604 9.57 -2.92 16.74
CA ASP A 604 10.32 -1.69 16.99
C ASP A 604 10.78 -0.99 15.71
N VAL A 605 11.15 0.27 15.81
CA VAL A 605 11.54 1.15 14.69
C VAL A 605 12.93 1.72 14.93
N ASN A 606 13.80 1.59 13.92
CA ASN A 606 15.08 2.25 13.87
C ASN A 606 15.28 2.93 12.51
N THR A 607 15.08 4.23 12.43
CA THR A 607 15.26 5.03 11.22
C THR A 607 16.73 5.18 10.79
N SER A 608 17.68 4.79 11.67
CA SER A 608 19.13 4.93 11.47
C SER A 608 19.80 3.62 11.09
N ILE A 609 19.07 2.64 10.54
CA ILE A 609 19.67 1.38 10.07
C ILE A 609 20.79 1.69 9.07
N LYS A 610 22.01 1.23 9.38
CA LYS A 610 23.23 1.50 8.61
C LYS A 610 23.42 0.47 7.48
N TYR A 611 24.05 0.92 6.42
CA TYR A 611 24.49 0.07 5.32
C TYR A 611 25.99 -0.27 5.49
N ASP A 612 26.40 -1.43 5.00
CA ASP A 612 27.83 -1.73 4.85
C ASP A 612 28.45 -0.91 3.70
N LYS A 613 29.79 -1.03 3.51
CA LYS A 613 30.50 -0.34 2.42
C LYS A 613 30.00 -0.72 1.02
N GLN A 614 29.27 -1.81 0.88
CA GLN A 614 28.67 -2.31 -0.36
C GLN A 614 27.20 -1.91 -0.51
N GLY A 615 26.65 -1.10 0.42
CA GLY A 615 25.25 -0.68 0.42
C GLY A 615 24.25 -1.75 0.92
N THR A 616 24.75 -2.82 1.56
CA THR A 616 23.90 -3.88 2.12
C THR A 616 23.39 -3.48 3.50
N GLU A 617 22.10 -3.60 3.73
CA GLU A 617 21.50 -3.28 5.03
C GLU A 617 21.86 -4.33 6.10
N TYR A 618 22.10 -3.86 7.33
CA TYR A 618 22.14 -4.71 8.51
C TYR A 618 20.77 -4.72 9.15
N GLY A 619 20.20 -5.92 9.31
CA GLY A 619 18.95 -6.10 10.04
C GLY A 619 19.16 -6.00 11.55
N GLU A 620 18.13 -5.56 12.26
CA GLU A 620 18.08 -5.52 13.70
C GLU A 620 16.90 -6.37 14.20
N GLY A 621 17.10 -7.10 15.30
CA GLY A 621 16.05 -7.99 15.78
C GLY A 621 16.26 -8.44 17.21
N SER A 622 15.21 -8.94 17.83
CA SER A 622 15.20 -9.35 19.23
C SER A 622 16.18 -10.50 19.52
N LEU A 623 16.63 -10.59 20.76
CA LEU A 623 17.41 -11.72 21.27
C LEU A 623 16.74 -13.06 20.94
N LYS A 624 15.42 -13.16 21.11
CA LYS A 624 14.67 -14.38 20.78
C LYS A 624 14.70 -14.72 19.29
N LEU A 625 14.66 -13.73 18.41
CA LEU A 625 14.79 -13.94 16.96
C LEU A 625 16.16 -14.56 16.63
N LEU A 626 17.23 -13.98 17.17
CA LEU A 626 18.59 -14.48 16.94
C LEU A 626 18.81 -15.90 17.49
N GLN A 627 18.31 -16.20 18.68
CA GLN A 627 18.35 -17.56 19.26
C GLN A 627 17.64 -18.56 18.34
N ASN A 628 16.45 -18.22 17.84
CA ASN A 628 15.69 -19.06 16.91
C ASN A 628 16.44 -19.29 15.59
N LEU A 629 17.23 -18.32 15.15
CA LEU A 629 18.09 -18.43 13.96
C LEU A 629 19.40 -19.21 14.24
N GLY A 630 19.55 -19.73 15.48
CA GLY A 630 20.69 -20.55 15.88
C GLY A 630 21.98 -19.78 16.06
N LYS A 631 21.86 -18.51 16.48
CA LYS A 631 22.97 -17.68 16.90
C LYS A 631 23.09 -17.75 18.43
N LYS A 632 24.33 -17.87 18.92
CA LYS A 632 24.59 -17.86 20.36
C LYS A 632 24.55 -16.41 20.86
N ASP A 633 23.99 -16.23 22.02
CA ASP A 633 24.06 -14.98 22.76
C ASP A 633 25.53 -14.69 23.04
N LYS A 634 26.06 -13.63 22.43
CA LYS A 634 27.30 -13.03 22.82
C LYS A 634 26.93 -11.73 23.48
N SER A 635 27.37 -11.53 24.69
CA SER A 635 27.12 -10.37 25.57
C SER A 635 27.52 -8.98 25.00
N ASN A 636 27.57 -8.84 23.69
CA ASN A 636 27.84 -7.60 22.97
C ASN A 636 26.63 -7.20 22.13
N THR A 637 26.26 -5.96 22.24
CA THR A 637 25.17 -5.30 21.50
C THR A 637 25.32 -5.36 19.98
N ASP A 638 26.55 -5.59 19.48
CA ASP A 638 26.84 -5.68 18.06
C ASP A 638 27.15 -7.13 17.68
N TYR A 639 26.14 -7.86 17.22
CA TYR A 639 26.34 -9.11 16.55
C TYR A 639 26.60 -8.87 15.06
N GLY A 640 27.87 -8.64 14.71
CA GLY A 640 28.32 -8.81 13.33
C GLY A 640 28.15 -10.28 12.95
N GLY A 641 27.27 -10.59 12.00
CA GLY A 641 27.09 -11.95 11.51
C GLY A 641 28.41 -12.59 11.07
N ASP A 642 28.57 -13.91 11.22
CA ASP A 642 29.72 -14.61 10.63
C ASP A 642 29.80 -14.26 9.14
N ARG A 643 30.98 -13.86 8.68
CA ARG A 643 31.21 -13.59 7.25
C ARG A 643 30.72 -14.78 6.43
N GLY A 644 29.71 -14.55 5.55
CA GLY A 644 29.10 -15.58 4.70
C GLY A 644 27.72 -16.07 5.11
N ASP A 645 27.18 -15.67 6.27
CA ASP A 645 25.76 -15.88 6.58
C ASP A 645 24.92 -14.75 5.94
N LYS A 646 23.81 -15.14 5.31
CA LYS A 646 22.82 -14.19 4.75
C LYS A 646 21.49 -14.43 5.41
N PHE A 647 20.81 -13.34 5.75
CA PHE A 647 19.47 -13.35 6.33
C PHE A 647 18.50 -12.81 5.28
N PHE A 648 17.48 -13.60 5.00
CA PHE A 648 16.41 -13.23 4.08
C PHE A 648 15.16 -12.97 4.91
N VAL A 649 14.61 -11.79 4.80
CA VAL A 649 13.44 -11.35 5.56
C VAL A 649 12.27 -11.18 4.60
N TYR A 650 11.20 -11.95 4.83
CA TYR A 650 10.00 -11.94 4.00
C TYR A 650 8.83 -11.40 4.80
N LYS A 651 8.26 -10.29 4.37
CA LYS A 651 7.00 -9.79 4.89
C LYS A 651 5.89 -10.77 4.52
N LEU A 652 5.12 -11.22 5.50
CA LEU A 652 4.07 -12.20 5.28
C LEU A 652 2.76 -11.52 4.92
N LYS A 653 2.01 -12.10 3.99
CA LYS A 653 0.68 -11.63 3.58
C LYS A 653 -0.36 -12.07 4.63
N VAL A 654 -0.26 -11.53 5.84
CA VAL A 654 -1.21 -11.71 6.95
C VAL A 654 -1.43 -10.36 7.62
N HIS A 655 -2.61 -10.17 8.21
CA HIS A 655 -2.92 -8.92 8.87
C HIS A 655 -1.90 -8.57 9.98
N PRO A 656 -1.51 -7.30 10.10
CA PRO A 656 -0.66 -6.84 11.18
C PRO A 656 -1.25 -7.17 12.56
N VAL A 657 -0.41 -7.48 13.52
CA VAL A 657 -0.84 -7.76 14.89
C VAL A 657 -0.59 -6.54 15.78
N LYS A 658 -1.55 -6.23 16.63
CA LYS A 658 -1.47 -5.07 17.53
C LYS A 658 -0.54 -5.29 18.71
N PHE A 659 -0.45 -6.52 19.18
CA PHE A 659 0.45 -6.89 20.28
C PHE A 659 0.80 -8.37 20.24
N ALA A 660 2.10 -8.68 20.20
CA ALA A 660 2.64 -10.03 20.25
C ALA A 660 3.21 -10.30 21.66
N GLY A 661 2.48 -11.06 22.47
CA GLY A 661 2.89 -11.40 23.84
C GLY A 661 3.69 -12.70 23.93
N SER A 662 3.84 -13.48 22.86
CA SER A 662 4.59 -14.74 22.86
C SER A 662 4.99 -15.21 21.47
N GLU A 663 6.11 -15.95 21.37
CA GLU A 663 6.56 -16.62 20.15
C GLU A 663 5.48 -17.56 19.56
N LYS A 664 4.76 -18.28 20.41
CA LYS A 664 3.68 -19.19 20.00
C LYS A 664 2.58 -18.45 19.23
N LYS A 665 2.23 -17.23 19.66
CA LYS A 665 1.24 -16.38 18.97
C LYS A 665 1.77 -15.90 17.61
N VAL A 666 3.01 -15.42 17.55
CA VAL A 666 3.66 -14.98 16.30
C VAL A 666 3.69 -16.13 15.29
N ARG A 667 4.13 -17.32 15.73
CA ARG A 667 4.20 -18.51 14.87
C ARG A 667 2.82 -18.99 14.39
N LYS A 668 1.80 -18.98 15.27
CA LYS A 668 0.43 -19.37 14.91
C LYS A 668 -0.13 -18.46 13.81
N LEU A 669 0.10 -17.16 13.93
CA LEU A 669 -0.35 -16.18 12.94
C LEU A 669 0.43 -16.29 11.63
N ALA A 670 1.76 -16.46 11.68
CA ALA A 670 2.58 -16.66 10.49
C ALA A 670 2.22 -17.93 9.70
N MET A 671 1.69 -18.96 10.36
CA MET A 671 1.20 -20.19 9.68
C MET A 671 -0.02 -19.97 8.79
N ARG A 672 -0.67 -18.81 8.86
CA ARG A 672 -1.73 -18.40 7.94
C ARG A 672 -1.17 -18.04 6.56
N ASP A 673 0.09 -17.60 6.49
CA ASP A 673 0.78 -17.35 5.23
C ASP A 673 1.27 -18.66 4.57
N LYS A 674 1.03 -18.81 3.27
CA LYS A 674 1.36 -20.05 2.52
C LYS A 674 2.86 -20.29 2.44
N LYS A 675 3.66 -19.23 2.19
CA LYS A 675 5.11 -19.28 2.07
C LYS A 675 5.72 -19.67 3.42
N ALA A 676 5.33 -18.98 4.50
CA ALA A 676 5.75 -19.32 5.86
C ALA A 676 5.36 -20.75 6.24
N LYS A 677 4.13 -21.17 5.96
CA LYS A 677 3.64 -22.53 6.22
C LYS A 677 4.46 -23.58 5.48
N LYS A 678 4.79 -23.36 4.20
CA LYS A 678 5.64 -24.26 3.39
C LYS A 678 7.04 -24.40 4.00
N TYR A 679 7.69 -23.28 4.33
CA TYR A 679 9.03 -23.29 4.92
C TYR A 679 9.03 -23.88 6.33
N LEU A 680 8.10 -23.48 7.19
CA LEU A 680 7.98 -23.99 8.55
C LEU A 680 7.69 -25.50 8.63
N LYS A 681 6.95 -26.04 7.65
CA LYS A 681 6.74 -27.51 7.55
C LYS A 681 7.98 -28.24 7.04
N ARG A 682 8.66 -27.70 6.02
CA ARG A 682 9.82 -28.33 5.38
C ARG A 682 11.08 -28.36 6.27
N TYR A 683 11.26 -27.33 7.08
CA TYR A 683 12.45 -27.15 7.92
C TYR A 683 12.15 -27.28 9.41
N LYS A 684 11.12 -28.04 9.76
CA LYS A 684 10.70 -28.37 11.12
C LYS A 684 11.62 -29.48 11.70
N LYS A 685 12.90 -29.15 11.85
CA LYS A 685 13.83 -29.99 12.60
C LYS A 685 14.61 -29.17 13.61
#